data_6b88e770de44f06476d0085338369982
#
_entry.id   6b88e770de44f06476d0085338369982
#
_cell.length_a   1.000
_cell.length_b   1.000
_cell.length_c   1.000
_cell.angle_alpha   90.00
_cell.angle_beta   90.00
_cell.angle_gamma   90.00
#
_symmetry.space_group_name_H-M   'P 1'
#
loop_
_entity.id
_entity.type
_entity.pdbx_description
1 polymer ?
#
loop_
_entity_poly.entity_id
_entity_poly.type
_entity_poly.pdbx_seq_one_letter_code
_entity_poly.pdbx_strand_id
1 'polypeptide(L)'
;MLDAHRRGQDALLISSTGSGKTLAGFLPTLADLADDPAEGLHTLYISPLKALTNDIERNLSAPIAEMGLPISVESRTGDTSGAVKARQRTKPPHILLTTPESLSLLLSHPDAPWLFPSLRRVIVDEVHAFAHGKRGDLLALCLARLNALAPGHIRAGLSATIGDPAPYRDWLSRAGRGEEVTLVTSKDGPPPDIRIVVPEGRVPWSGHSARYAAHQVMEAVREHRLTLIFCNTRGLAELTLQELWAINPDNLPIGIFHGSLSLEVRQRAEQAISEGRLRALVCTSALDLGVDWGDVDLVIQLGAPKGTARLLQRIGRSNHRADMPSKAWIIPGNRFEYLEARCALDAIAERQLDTEPWRPGAWDVLAQHIMGMACAAPFDADALYAEVTTTAPYRDLTRSQFDRVLGFVRNGGYALAAYDRFQRIRQNADGLWEVSHPRFIGQYRMNAGIIVEAPMVTVRFRNGRKLGQLEEGFGATLGPGDTFRFSGLDLEVEAMVDNDLIVRATRKSAIIPSYSGTRMALSTSLSDRVRALLHDPGEHDRLPSDIREWLAAQARFSRLPAADELLVETFEHKGLHHMVLHSFEGWNAHQSLGMLITQRMEQCGLDPVGFVSNDYSLAVYGLKPIADPGALLDPEVMDEELRRWLDRSYLLKRAFREVAVIGGLVERQHPGKRKTGKQVTFSTDLIYDVLQRHEPDHVLLRAAWADASTKLVEVGRLARLLERARATMVHRDLPHVSPLSVPVLVIIGRESVSGGAAEEELIAELEAIIAEESDVPAAGSVPV
;
A
#
# COMPACT_ATOMS: atom_id res chain seq x y z
N MET A 1 17.21 -11.97 21.84
CA MET A 1 17.81 -12.45 20.57
C MET A 1 18.98 -13.42 20.83
N LEU A 2 20.06 -13.05 21.54
CA LEU A 2 21.20 -13.94 21.83
C LEU A 2 20.79 -15.23 22.56
N ASP A 3 19.88 -15.16 23.55
CA ASP A 3 19.43 -16.33 24.30
C ASP A 3 18.60 -17.30 23.43
N ALA A 4 17.72 -16.77 22.58
CA ALA A 4 16.97 -17.57 21.62
C ALA A 4 17.94 -18.27 20.65
N HIS A 5 18.93 -17.52 20.15
CA HIS A 5 19.97 -18.06 19.31
C HIS A 5 20.76 -19.22 19.95
N ARG A 6 21.24 -19.02 21.17
CA ARG A 6 21.99 -20.08 21.93
C ARG A 6 21.17 -21.36 22.14
N ARG A 7 19.82 -21.23 22.15
CA ARG A 7 18.91 -22.36 22.26
C ARG A 7 18.55 -22.97 20.90
N GLY A 8 19.05 -22.46 19.79
CA GLY A 8 18.71 -22.90 18.43
C GLY A 8 17.28 -22.60 18.01
N GLN A 9 16.65 -21.57 18.60
CA GLN A 9 15.24 -21.22 18.38
C GLN A 9 15.09 -20.07 17.38
N ASP A 10 14.07 -20.19 16.52
CA ASP A 10 13.60 -19.05 15.74
C ASP A 10 13.05 -17.96 16.67
N ALA A 11 13.20 -16.70 16.31
CA ALA A 11 12.78 -15.58 17.15
C ALA A 11 12.16 -14.44 16.34
N LEU A 12 11.10 -13.83 16.89
CA LEU A 12 10.51 -12.59 16.39
C LEU A 12 10.78 -11.47 17.40
N LEU A 13 11.53 -10.45 16.97
CA LEU A 13 11.78 -9.24 17.74
C LEU A 13 10.79 -8.16 17.33
N ILE A 14 9.99 -7.71 18.29
CA ILE A 14 9.10 -6.54 18.13
C ILE A 14 9.66 -5.40 18.96
N SER A 15 9.92 -4.28 18.30
CA SER A 15 10.49 -3.12 18.97
C SER A 15 10.18 -1.84 18.19
N SER A 16 10.09 -0.71 18.88
CA SER A 16 9.94 0.60 18.25
C SER A 16 11.10 0.91 17.30
N THR A 17 10.90 1.85 16.40
CA THR A 17 11.98 2.37 15.54
C THR A 17 13.06 3.02 16.39
N GLY A 18 14.33 2.99 15.96
CA GLY A 18 15.45 3.56 16.71
C GLY A 18 15.94 2.78 17.94
N SER A 19 15.34 1.63 18.24
CA SER A 19 15.67 0.81 19.43
C SER A 19 16.84 -0.16 19.25
N GLY A 20 17.53 -0.12 18.10
CA GLY A 20 18.64 -1.03 17.82
C GLY A 20 18.25 -2.42 17.32
N LYS A 21 17.04 -2.59 16.76
CA LYS A 21 16.56 -3.86 16.18
C LYS A 21 17.57 -4.55 15.26
N THR A 22 18.12 -3.77 14.34
CA THR A 22 19.08 -4.27 13.35
C THR A 22 20.32 -4.85 14.03
N LEU A 23 20.90 -4.13 14.97
CA LEU A 23 22.05 -4.63 15.73
C LEU A 23 21.69 -5.90 16.52
N ALA A 24 20.51 -5.91 17.18
CA ALA A 24 20.02 -7.08 17.90
C ALA A 24 19.85 -8.32 16.99
N GLY A 25 19.48 -8.11 15.73
CA GLY A 25 19.38 -9.17 14.71
C GLY A 25 20.73 -9.70 14.25
N PHE A 26 21.72 -8.81 14.06
CA PHE A 26 23.06 -9.19 13.57
C PHE A 26 24.03 -9.60 14.65
N LEU A 27 23.84 -9.20 15.91
CA LEU A 27 24.77 -9.49 17.00
C LEU A 27 25.11 -10.98 17.15
N PRO A 28 24.14 -11.92 17.05
CA PRO A 28 24.48 -13.34 17.04
C PRO A 28 25.34 -13.77 15.85
N THR A 29 25.13 -13.21 14.67
CA THR A 29 25.94 -13.46 13.47
C THR A 29 27.37 -12.99 13.64
N LEU A 30 27.55 -11.77 14.18
CA LEU A 30 28.88 -11.19 14.39
C LEU A 30 29.64 -11.97 15.45
N ALA A 31 28.97 -12.45 16.51
CA ALA A 31 29.56 -13.29 17.53
C ALA A 31 30.02 -14.65 16.94
N ASP A 32 29.14 -15.34 16.20
CA ASP A 32 29.46 -16.64 15.58
C ASP A 32 30.70 -16.52 14.64
N LEU A 33 30.70 -15.49 13.77
CA LEU A 33 31.76 -15.27 12.79
C LEU A 33 33.07 -14.73 13.39
N ALA A 34 33.00 -14.10 14.60
CA ALA A 34 34.18 -13.68 15.34
C ALA A 34 34.84 -14.87 16.04
N ASP A 35 34.03 -15.81 16.55
CA ASP A 35 34.51 -17.00 17.25
C ASP A 35 35.01 -18.09 16.28
N ASP A 36 34.29 -18.30 15.16
CA ASP A 36 34.61 -19.30 14.12
C ASP A 36 34.33 -18.71 12.73
N PRO A 37 35.35 -18.13 12.05
CA PRO A 37 35.20 -17.59 10.71
C PRO A 37 34.91 -18.71 9.71
N ALA A 38 33.64 -18.97 9.46
CA ALA A 38 33.20 -20.00 8.53
C ALA A 38 33.47 -19.58 7.05
N GLU A 39 33.81 -20.54 6.20
CA GLU A 39 33.84 -20.31 4.76
C GLU A 39 32.39 -20.40 4.19
N GLY A 40 32.07 -19.55 3.23
CA GLY A 40 30.79 -19.54 2.52
C GLY A 40 29.73 -18.62 3.12
N LEU A 41 28.48 -18.81 2.73
CA LEU A 41 27.36 -17.98 3.15
C LEU A 41 26.86 -18.37 4.55
N HIS A 42 27.18 -17.57 5.55
CA HIS A 42 26.74 -17.80 6.93
C HIS A 42 25.37 -17.19 7.23
N THR A 43 25.13 -15.95 6.80
CA THR A 43 23.91 -15.20 7.13
C THR A 43 23.29 -14.60 5.88
N LEU A 44 21.97 -14.78 5.74
CA LEU A 44 21.15 -14.13 4.74
C LEU A 44 20.24 -13.09 5.42
N TYR A 45 20.37 -11.83 5.01
CA TYR A 45 19.47 -10.76 5.46
C TYR A 45 18.54 -10.36 4.34
N ILE A 46 17.25 -10.30 4.63
CA ILE A 46 16.18 -10.04 3.67
C ILE A 46 15.38 -8.80 4.07
N SER A 47 15.36 -7.82 3.18
CA SER A 47 14.70 -6.53 3.40
C SER A 47 13.66 -6.23 2.32
N PRO A 48 12.58 -5.48 2.64
CA PRO A 48 11.58 -5.06 1.66
C PRO A 48 12.09 -4.04 0.65
N LEU A 49 13.13 -3.28 0.97
CA LEU A 49 13.63 -2.18 0.15
C LEU A 49 15.13 -2.32 -0.16
N LYS A 50 15.50 -1.98 -1.40
CA LYS A 50 16.91 -1.90 -1.82
C LYS A 50 17.69 -0.82 -1.04
N ALA A 51 17.05 0.32 -0.75
CA ALA A 51 17.67 1.40 0.01
C ALA A 51 18.09 0.93 1.42
N LEU A 52 17.24 0.14 2.06
CA LEU A 52 17.52 -0.43 3.38
C LEU A 52 18.69 -1.41 3.34
N THR A 53 18.81 -2.24 2.28
CA THR A 53 20.01 -3.13 2.13
C THR A 53 21.30 -2.34 2.03
N ASN A 54 21.32 -1.23 1.32
CA ASN A 54 22.52 -0.38 1.16
C ASN A 54 22.88 0.34 2.48
N ASP A 55 21.87 0.77 3.23
CA ASP A 55 22.08 1.40 4.52
C ASP A 55 22.67 0.41 5.55
N ILE A 56 22.11 -0.78 5.63
CA ILE A 56 22.58 -1.85 6.50
C ILE A 56 24.03 -2.28 6.11
N GLU A 57 24.36 -2.35 4.82
CA GLU A 57 25.72 -2.67 4.36
C GLU A 57 26.73 -1.65 4.92
N ARG A 58 26.42 -0.36 4.85
CA ARG A 58 27.26 0.70 5.44
C ARG A 58 27.36 0.58 6.96
N ASN A 59 26.23 0.40 7.63
CA ASN A 59 26.14 0.35 9.09
C ASN A 59 26.84 -0.88 9.70
N LEU A 60 26.96 -1.98 8.96
CA LEU A 60 27.69 -3.17 9.38
C LEU A 60 29.17 -3.10 9.04
N SER A 61 29.54 -2.55 7.88
CA SER A 61 30.91 -2.53 7.40
C SER A 61 31.84 -1.71 8.30
N ALA A 62 31.35 -0.59 8.87
CA ALA A 62 32.17 0.25 9.75
C ALA A 62 32.55 -0.47 11.06
N PRO A 63 31.62 -0.99 11.88
CA PRO A 63 31.98 -1.74 13.10
C PRO A 63 32.83 -2.99 12.83
N ILE A 64 32.56 -3.73 11.74
CA ILE A 64 33.35 -4.90 11.35
C ILE A 64 34.81 -4.51 11.08
N ALA A 65 35.03 -3.41 10.35
CA ALA A 65 36.36 -2.90 10.07
C ALA A 65 37.07 -2.38 11.33
N GLU A 66 36.35 -1.63 12.19
CA GLU A 66 36.91 -1.11 13.46
C GLU A 66 37.32 -2.24 14.42
N MET A 67 36.57 -3.33 14.45
CA MET A 67 36.89 -4.52 15.25
C MET A 67 37.96 -5.42 14.60
N GLY A 68 38.35 -5.15 13.36
CA GLY A 68 39.30 -5.96 12.61
C GLY A 68 38.84 -7.39 12.27
N LEU A 69 37.52 -7.59 12.16
CA LEU A 69 36.96 -8.92 11.90
C LEU A 69 37.05 -9.24 10.40
N PRO A 70 37.44 -10.49 10.03
CA PRO A 70 37.56 -10.92 8.62
C PRO A 70 36.19 -11.27 8.02
N ILE A 71 35.17 -10.45 8.23
CA ILE A 71 33.81 -10.69 7.80
C ILE A 71 33.52 -9.90 6.52
N SER A 72 33.09 -10.59 5.46
CA SER A 72 32.64 -9.95 4.22
C SER A 72 31.12 -9.77 4.21
N VAL A 73 30.67 -8.53 3.89
CA VAL A 73 29.26 -8.15 3.76
C VAL A 73 29.06 -7.64 2.34
N GLU A 74 28.08 -8.15 1.63
CA GLU A 74 27.73 -7.69 0.27
C GLU A 74 26.23 -7.65 0.04
N SER A 75 25.78 -6.69 -0.79
CA SER A 75 24.39 -6.61 -1.21
C SER A 75 24.16 -7.30 -2.58
N ARG A 76 22.98 -7.92 -2.71
CA ARG A 76 22.46 -8.50 -3.95
C ARG A 76 21.02 -8.06 -4.17
N THR A 77 20.84 -7.09 -5.05
CA THR A 77 19.53 -6.52 -5.41
C THR A 77 19.36 -6.51 -6.93
N GLY A 78 18.21 -5.97 -7.40
CA GLY A 78 18.01 -5.76 -8.83
C GLY A 78 19.12 -4.92 -9.49
N ASP A 79 19.71 -3.99 -8.74
CA ASP A 79 20.68 -3.01 -9.24
C ASP A 79 22.15 -3.53 -9.22
N THR A 80 22.41 -4.65 -8.55
CA THR A 80 23.73 -5.31 -8.53
C THR A 80 24.11 -5.79 -9.93
N SER A 81 25.34 -5.50 -10.37
CA SER A 81 25.81 -5.86 -11.71
C SER A 81 25.85 -7.37 -11.95
N GLY A 82 25.71 -7.79 -13.21
CA GLY A 82 25.74 -9.21 -13.58
C GLY A 82 27.04 -9.92 -13.19
N ALA A 83 28.18 -9.22 -13.31
CA ALA A 83 29.51 -9.76 -12.93
C ALA A 83 29.59 -10.03 -11.43
N VAL A 84 29.12 -9.09 -10.59
CA VAL A 84 29.08 -9.28 -9.13
C VAL A 84 28.11 -10.41 -8.76
N LYS A 85 26.91 -10.46 -9.38
CA LYS A 85 25.96 -11.57 -9.18
C LYS A 85 26.53 -12.93 -9.53
N ALA A 86 27.32 -13.02 -10.60
CA ALA A 86 28.01 -14.27 -11.00
C ALA A 86 29.06 -14.66 -9.96
N ARG A 87 29.94 -13.73 -9.56
CA ARG A 87 30.95 -13.94 -8.54
C ARG A 87 30.36 -14.41 -7.22
N GLN A 88 29.29 -13.76 -6.72
CA GLN A 88 28.64 -14.12 -5.46
C GLN A 88 28.10 -15.56 -5.42
N ARG A 89 27.83 -16.19 -6.57
CA ARG A 89 27.44 -17.60 -6.63
C ARG A 89 28.62 -18.56 -6.49
N THR A 90 29.81 -18.15 -6.95
CA THR A 90 31.03 -18.98 -6.88
C THR A 90 31.90 -18.67 -5.66
N LYS A 91 31.84 -17.44 -5.17
CA LYS A 91 32.52 -16.96 -3.97
C LYS A 91 31.55 -16.08 -3.15
N PRO A 92 30.67 -16.71 -2.37
CA PRO A 92 29.69 -15.97 -1.57
C PRO A 92 30.35 -15.18 -0.43
N PRO A 93 29.78 -14.03 -0.03
CA PRO A 93 30.17 -13.34 1.20
C PRO A 93 29.70 -14.12 2.43
N HIS A 94 30.25 -13.81 3.60
CA HIS A 94 29.75 -14.35 4.87
C HIS A 94 28.32 -13.86 5.18
N ILE A 95 28.02 -12.58 4.89
CA ILE A 95 26.72 -11.98 5.05
C ILE A 95 26.22 -11.46 3.70
N LEU A 96 25.09 -11.98 3.21
CA LEU A 96 24.46 -11.53 1.97
C LEU A 96 23.16 -10.78 2.29
N LEU A 97 23.11 -9.49 1.90
CA LEU A 97 21.93 -8.63 2.05
C LEU A 97 21.13 -8.66 0.75
N THR A 98 19.81 -8.96 0.82
CA THR A 98 19.02 -9.18 -0.40
C THR A 98 17.54 -8.77 -0.25
N THR A 99 16.78 -8.92 -1.33
CA THR A 99 15.30 -8.76 -1.37
C THR A 99 14.64 -10.07 -1.75
N PRO A 100 13.33 -10.27 -1.46
CA PRO A 100 12.61 -11.51 -1.79
C PRO A 100 12.73 -11.90 -3.27
N GLU A 101 12.63 -10.93 -4.17
CA GLU A 101 12.72 -11.16 -5.62
C GLU A 101 14.13 -11.64 -6.04
N SER A 102 15.16 -11.06 -5.44
CA SER A 102 16.55 -11.47 -5.71
C SER A 102 16.87 -12.84 -5.12
N LEU A 103 16.29 -13.18 -3.96
CA LEU A 103 16.40 -14.50 -3.35
C LEU A 103 15.71 -15.56 -4.20
N SER A 104 14.48 -15.31 -4.66
CA SER A 104 13.75 -16.23 -5.54
C SER A 104 14.54 -16.54 -6.82
N LEU A 105 15.13 -15.52 -7.44
CA LEU A 105 16.01 -15.72 -8.59
C LEU A 105 17.27 -16.52 -8.24
N LEU A 106 17.87 -16.30 -7.07
CA LEU A 106 19.05 -17.05 -6.62
C LEU A 106 18.73 -18.53 -6.40
N LEU A 107 17.57 -18.82 -5.79
CA LEU A 107 17.07 -20.19 -5.59
C LEU A 107 16.71 -20.91 -6.90
N SER A 108 16.44 -20.18 -7.98
CA SER A 108 16.16 -20.74 -9.32
C SER A 108 17.43 -21.12 -10.09
N HIS A 109 18.62 -21.00 -9.50
CA HIS A 109 19.86 -21.40 -10.12
C HIS A 109 20.28 -22.83 -9.71
N PRO A 110 20.91 -23.60 -10.63
CA PRO A 110 21.45 -24.90 -10.30
C PRO A 110 22.53 -24.88 -9.19
N ASP A 111 23.11 -23.70 -8.94
CA ASP A 111 24.14 -23.51 -7.89
C ASP A 111 23.53 -23.43 -6.47
N ALA A 112 22.20 -23.32 -6.33
CA ALA A 112 21.55 -23.17 -5.02
C ALA A 112 21.90 -24.29 -4.02
N PRO A 113 21.93 -25.59 -4.38
CA PRO A 113 22.33 -26.66 -3.47
C PRO A 113 23.78 -26.57 -2.99
N TRP A 114 24.66 -25.85 -3.70
CA TRP A 114 26.03 -25.60 -3.28
C TRP A 114 26.15 -24.34 -2.43
N LEU A 115 25.37 -23.30 -2.74
CA LEU A 115 25.48 -21.98 -2.11
C LEU A 115 24.96 -21.95 -0.66
N PHE A 116 23.86 -22.66 -0.37
CA PHE A 116 23.14 -22.52 0.90
C PHE A 116 23.48 -23.53 2.02
N PRO A 117 24.19 -24.66 1.84
CA PRO A 117 24.43 -25.62 2.91
C PRO A 117 25.15 -25.06 4.13
N SER A 118 25.98 -24.02 3.96
CA SER A 118 26.69 -23.32 5.05
C SER A 118 25.81 -22.28 5.78
N LEU A 119 24.58 -22.05 5.31
CA LEU A 119 23.70 -21.04 5.89
C LEU A 119 23.28 -21.43 7.33
N ARG A 120 23.61 -20.59 8.28
CA ARG A 120 23.28 -20.75 9.71
C ARG A 120 22.12 -19.86 10.14
N ARG A 121 21.93 -18.73 9.44
CA ARG A 121 20.96 -17.73 9.87
C ARG A 121 20.27 -17.03 8.72
N VAL A 122 18.96 -16.81 8.89
CA VAL A 122 18.15 -15.94 8.03
C VAL A 122 17.54 -14.82 8.89
N ILE A 123 17.86 -13.58 8.56
CA ILE A 123 17.27 -12.39 9.20
C ILE A 123 16.25 -11.80 8.23
N VAL A 124 14.99 -11.73 8.65
CA VAL A 124 13.90 -11.08 7.88
C VAL A 124 13.58 -9.77 8.57
N ASP A 125 13.92 -8.66 7.92
CA ASP A 125 13.64 -7.33 8.46
C ASP A 125 12.29 -6.80 7.97
N GLU A 126 11.65 -5.97 8.79
CA GLU A 126 10.33 -5.40 8.56
C GLU A 126 9.29 -6.49 8.18
N VAL A 127 9.22 -7.56 8.98
CA VAL A 127 8.33 -8.72 8.74
C VAL A 127 6.89 -8.27 8.46
N HIS A 128 6.40 -7.24 9.16
CA HIS A 128 5.07 -6.68 8.97
C HIS A 128 4.82 -6.11 7.56
N ALA A 129 5.85 -5.66 6.86
CA ALA A 129 5.74 -5.16 5.49
C ALA A 129 5.60 -6.28 4.44
N PHE A 130 5.89 -7.51 4.81
CA PHE A 130 5.78 -8.68 3.94
C PHE A 130 4.51 -9.48 4.15
N ALA A 131 4.19 -9.79 5.41
CA ALA A 131 3.33 -10.91 5.80
C ALA A 131 1.95 -10.93 5.12
N HIS A 132 1.35 -9.77 4.86
CA HIS A 132 0.01 -9.66 4.26
C HIS A 132 -0.03 -9.49 2.74
N GLY A 133 1.12 -9.56 2.05
CA GLY A 133 1.23 -9.30 0.60
C GLY A 133 1.78 -10.47 -0.20
N LYS A 134 1.63 -10.44 -1.51
CA LYS A 134 2.24 -11.42 -2.44
C LYS A 134 3.77 -11.49 -2.30
N ARG A 135 4.43 -10.40 -1.86
CA ARG A 135 5.87 -10.44 -1.57
C ARG A 135 6.17 -11.32 -0.37
N GLY A 136 5.27 -11.34 0.63
CA GLY A 136 5.35 -12.26 1.76
C GLY A 136 5.10 -13.70 1.34
N ASP A 137 4.16 -13.95 0.41
CA ASP A 137 3.92 -15.28 -0.14
C ASP A 137 5.18 -15.82 -0.84
N LEU A 138 5.81 -14.98 -1.71
CA LEU A 138 7.05 -15.33 -2.37
C LEU A 138 8.17 -15.62 -1.37
N LEU A 139 8.30 -14.76 -0.35
CA LEU A 139 9.34 -14.94 0.68
C LEU A 139 9.10 -16.20 1.50
N ALA A 140 7.86 -16.50 1.89
CA ALA A 140 7.50 -17.71 2.61
C ALA A 140 7.90 -18.98 1.82
N LEU A 141 7.61 -19.02 0.51
CA LEU A 141 8.03 -20.11 -0.39
C LEU A 141 9.57 -20.20 -0.50
N CYS A 142 10.26 -19.07 -0.59
CA CYS A 142 11.73 -19.04 -0.58
C CYS A 142 12.30 -19.58 0.75
N LEU A 143 11.69 -19.21 1.86
CA LEU A 143 12.07 -19.68 3.20
C LEU A 143 11.83 -21.19 3.36
N ALA A 144 10.74 -21.74 2.79
CA ALA A 144 10.50 -23.18 2.77
C ALA A 144 11.60 -23.90 1.96
N ARG A 145 11.96 -23.37 0.78
CA ARG A 145 13.04 -23.91 -0.01
C ARG A 145 14.39 -23.87 0.72
N LEU A 146 14.66 -22.82 1.47
CA LEU A 146 15.88 -22.73 2.31
C LEU A 146 15.89 -23.79 3.42
N ASN A 147 14.72 -24.20 3.98
CA ASN A 147 14.66 -25.32 4.92
C ASN A 147 15.16 -26.64 4.30
N ALA A 148 14.81 -26.89 3.03
CA ALA A 148 15.27 -28.09 2.33
C ALA A 148 16.78 -28.05 2.02
N LEU A 149 17.33 -26.85 1.71
CA LEU A 149 18.74 -26.68 1.34
C LEU A 149 19.68 -26.54 2.55
N ALA A 150 19.19 -25.97 3.64
CA ALA A 150 19.94 -25.70 4.88
C ALA A 150 19.05 -25.94 6.12
N PRO A 151 18.72 -27.19 6.45
CA PRO A 151 17.70 -27.51 7.50
C PRO A 151 18.10 -27.05 8.90
N GLY A 152 19.36 -26.75 9.14
CA GLY A 152 19.88 -26.30 10.44
C GLY A 152 19.86 -24.77 10.65
N HIS A 153 19.41 -23.97 9.68
CA HIS A 153 19.40 -22.52 9.84
C HIS A 153 18.32 -22.04 10.83
N ILE A 154 18.59 -20.93 11.50
CA ILE A 154 17.69 -20.28 12.45
C ILE A 154 17.15 -19.01 11.83
N ARG A 155 15.86 -18.69 12.05
CA ARG A 155 15.22 -17.46 11.56
C ARG A 155 15.08 -16.41 12.65
N ALA A 156 15.44 -15.19 12.31
CA ALA A 156 15.27 -14.00 13.12
C ALA A 156 14.37 -13.02 12.37
N GLY A 157 13.14 -12.82 12.84
CA GLY A 157 12.24 -11.78 12.33
C GLY A 157 12.41 -10.48 13.12
N LEU A 158 12.51 -9.36 12.42
CA LEU A 158 12.54 -8.03 13.01
C LEU A 158 11.29 -7.26 12.55
N SER A 159 10.59 -6.64 13.49
CA SER A 159 9.36 -5.91 13.19
C SER A 159 9.25 -4.63 14.02
N ALA A 160 8.61 -3.61 13.45
CA ALA A 160 8.08 -2.50 14.25
C ALA A 160 6.93 -3.00 15.14
N THR A 161 6.35 -2.11 15.93
CA THR A 161 5.18 -2.42 16.76
C THR A 161 4.00 -2.88 15.89
N ILE A 162 3.42 -4.01 16.24
CA ILE A 162 2.28 -4.66 15.57
C ILE A 162 1.20 -5.00 16.61
N GLY A 163 -0.05 -5.10 16.17
CA GLY A 163 -1.18 -5.36 17.07
C GLY A 163 -1.18 -6.78 17.63
N ASP A 164 -1.20 -7.79 16.75
CA ASP A 164 -1.15 -9.21 17.13
C ASP A 164 0.10 -9.90 16.57
N PRO A 165 1.02 -10.38 17.42
CA PRO A 165 2.22 -11.10 17.00
C PRO A 165 1.99 -12.53 16.49
N ALA A 166 0.87 -13.17 16.83
CA ALA A 166 0.70 -14.61 16.59
C ALA A 166 0.78 -14.98 15.10
N PRO A 167 0.08 -14.29 14.16
CA PRO A 167 0.15 -14.60 12.74
C PRO A 167 1.57 -14.42 12.15
N TYR A 168 2.33 -13.46 12.67
CA TYR A 168 3.71 -13.22 12.21
C TYR A 168 4.69 -14.27 12.70
N ARG A 169 4.46 -14.82 13.90
CA ARG A 169 5.20 -15.99 14.41
C ARG A 169 4.92 -17.22 13.55
N ASP A 170 3.65 -17.48 13.22
CA ASP A 170 3.24 -18.55 12.31
C ASP A 170 3.93 -18.42 10.95
N TRP A 171 3.93 -17.22 10.39
CA TRP A 171 4.54 -16.93 9.11
C TRP A 171 6.06 -17.12 9.11
N LEU A 172 6.74 -16.78 10.22
CA LEU A 172 8.19 -16.90 10.37
C LEU A 172 8.63 -18.36 10.64
N SER A 173 7.77 -19.16 11.25
CA SER A 173 8.07 -20.54 11.66
C SER A 173 8.50 -21.40 10.48
N ARG A 174 9.44 -22.31 10.73
CA ARG A 174 9.91 -23.33 9.76
C ARG A 174 8.88 -24.43 9.49
N ALA A 175 7.99 -24.68 10.44
CA ALA A 175 6.94 -25.71 10.35
C ALA A 175 5.53 -25.15 10.40
N GLY A 176 5.35 -23.83 10.26
CA GLY A 176 4.07 -23.16 10.42
C GLY A 176 3.50 -23.19 11.86
N ARG A 177 4.34 -23.46 12.86
CA ARG A 177 3.97 -23.55 14.29
C ARG A 177 4.55 -22.35 15.02
N GLY A 178 3.77 -21.28 15.14
CA GLY A 178 4.22 -20.02 15.74
C GLY A 178 4.63 -20.14 17.21
N GLU A 179 4.09 -21.11 17.96
CA GLU A 179 4.49 -21.36 19.34
C GLU A 179 5.97 -21.72 19.49
N GLU A 180 6.59 -22.30 18.47
CA GLU A 180 8.03 -22.64 18.47
C GLU A 180 8.92 -21.40 18.24
N VAL A 181 8.37 -20.29 17.81
CA VAL A 181 9.09 -19.03 17.58
C VAL A 181 9.11 -18.19 18.86
N THR A 182 10.28 -17.91 19.40
CA THR A 182 10.43 -17.08 20.60
C THR A 182 10.04 -15.63 20.30
N LEU A 183 9.03 -15.11 21.04
CA LEU A 183 8.69 -13.70 20.98
C LEU A 183 9.63 -12.90 21.89
N VAL A 184 10.30 -11.92 21.33
CA VAL A 184 11.16 -10.97 22.03
C VAL A 184 10.56 -9.57 21.85
N THR A 185 10.24 -8.91 22.96
CA THR A 185 9.75 -7.54 22.94
C THR A 185 10.76 -6.63 23.64
N SER A 186 11.02 -5.46 23.07
CA SER A 186 11.80 -4.44 23.76
C SER A 186 10.97 -3.80 24.87
N LYS A 187 11.65 -3.18 25.84
CA LYS A 187 10.99 -2.26 26.75
C LYS A 187 10.44 -1.08 25.93
N ASP A 188 9.26 -0.62 26.30
CA ASP A 188 8.68 0.56 25.66
C ASP A 188 9.58 1.78 25.88
N GLY A 189 9.75 2.55 24.82
CA GLY A 189 10.35 3.88 24.91
C GLY A 189 9.36 4.88 25.52
N PRO A 190 9.76 6.14 25.69
CA PRO A 190 8.84 7.20 26.11
C PRO A 190 7.67 7.31 25.13
N PRO A 191 6.43 7.60 25.62
CA PRO A 191 5.27 7.77 24.77
C PRO A 191 5.52 8.92 23.77
N PRO A 192 5.04 8.80 22.52
CA PRO A 192 5.24 9.85 21.52
C PRO A 192 4.48 11.13 21.88
N ASP A 193 5.09 12.29 21.64
CA ASP A 193 4.42 13.61 21.72
C ASP A 193 3.72 13.90 20.40
N ILE A 194 2.40 13.70 20.36
CA ILE A 194 1.58 13.87 19.16
C ILE A 194 0.56 14.98 19.40
N ARG A 195 0.49 15.92 18.44
CA ARG A 195 -0.49 17.02 18.49
C ARG A 195 -1.37 16.97 17.25
N ILE A 196 -2.70 17.16 17.43
CA ILE A 196 -3.59 17.48 16.33
C ILE A 196 -3.61 19.01 16.20
N VAL A 197 -3.17 19.48 15.04
CA VAL A 197 -3.13 20.91 14.72
C VAL A 197 -4.40 21.26 13.97
N VAL A 198 -5.14 22.21 14.50
CA VAL A 198 -6.37 22.74 13.91
C VAL A 198 -6.19 24.22 13.56
N PRO A 199 -6.96 24.78 12.62
CA PRO A 199 -6.91 26.21 12.30
C PRO A 199 -7.35 27.07 13.49
N GLU A 200 -6.94 28.34 13.51
CA GLU A 200 -7.45 29.33 14.46
C GLU A 200 -8.96 29.61 14.27
N GLY A 201 -9.50 29.27 13.10
CA GLY A 201 -10.93 29.29 12.77
C GLY A 201 -11.59 27.93 12.90
N ARG A 202 -12.44 27.60 11.92
CA ARG A 202 -13.18 26.31 11.87
C ARG A 202 -12.46 25.29 11.02
N VAL A 203 -12.49 24.02 11.43
CA VAL A 203 -12.01 22.89 10.60
C VAL A 203 -12.90 22.79 9.34
N PRO A 204 -12.30 22.71 8.14
CA PRO A 204 -13.08 22.64 6.89
C PRO A 204 -14.08 21.48 6.87
N TRP A 205 -15.21 21.67 6.21
CA TRP A 205 -16.22 20.61 6.04
C TRP A 205 -15.72 19.49 5.16
N SER A 206 -15.02 19.84 4.08
CA SER A 206 -14.48 18.91 3.10
C SER A 206 -13.09 19.33 2.66
N GLY A 207 -12.42 18.48 1.85
CA GLY A 207 -11.08 18.73 1.36
C GLY A 207 -10.06 17.77 1.95
N HIS A 208 -8.85 17.77 1.38
CA HIS A 208 -7.77 16.90 1.82
C HIS A 208 -6.42 17.62 1.81
N SER A 209 -6.38 18.91 1.42
CA SER A 209 -5.12 19.64 1.22
C SER A 209 -4.54 20.22 2.50
N ALA A 210 -5.36 20.43 3.54
CA ALA A 210 -4.93 21.08 4.77
C ALA A 210 -4.23 22.44 4.56
N ARG A 211 -4.62 23.20 3.51
CA ARG A 211 -4.00 24.49 3.10
C ARG A 211 -4.01 25.51 4.22
N TYR A 212 -5.05 25.49 5.05
CA TYR A 212 -5.20 26.39 6.18
C TYR A 212 -3.98 26.37 7.14
N ALA A 213 -3.27 25.24 7.20
CA ALA A 213 -2.14 25.05 8.10
C ALA A 213 -0.77 25.36 7.46
N ALA A 214 -0.73 25.81 6.20
CA ALA A 214 0.53 26.01 5.49
C ALA A 214 1.50 26.95 6.23
N HIS A 215 1.00 28.05 6.83
CA HIS A 215 1.81 28.98 7.63
C HIS A 215 2.34 28.32 8.90
N GLN A 216 1.51 27.57 9.62
CA GLN A 216 1.92 26.85 10.84
C GLN A 216 2.97 25.77 10.51
N VAL A 217 2.79 25.05 9.39
CA VAL A 217 3.79 24.09 8.89
C VAL A 217 5.11 24.80 8.57
N MET A 218 5.06 25.97 7.93
CA MET A 218 6.24 26.73 7.59
C MET A 218 6.98 27.26 8.83
N GLU A 219 6.26 27.67 9.87
CA GLU A 219 6.83 28.05 11.16
C GLU A 219 7.51 26.83 11.83
N ALA A 220 6.85 25.67 11.85
CA ALA A 220 7.46 24.44 12.33
C ALA A 220 8.76 24.09 11.59
N VAL A 221 8.79 24.27 10.26
CA VAL A 221 10.03 24.07 9.46
C VAL A 221 11.13 25.05 9.86
N ARG A 222 10.79 26.28 10.26
CA ARG A 222 11.78 27.26 10.76
C ARG A 222 12.35 26.87 12.12
N GLU A 223 11.53 26.33 13.00
CA GLU A 223 11.90 26.00 14.36
C GLU A 223 12.70 24.69 14.49
N HIS A 224 12.51 23.75 13.57
CA HIS A 224 13.10 22.42 13.61
C HIS A 224 14.27 22.27 12.63
N ARG A 225 15.21 21.37 12.93
CA ARG A 225 16.38 21.10 12.06
C ARG A 225 15.98 20.42 10.76
N LEU A 226 15.20 19.33 10.88
CA LEU A 226 14.67 18.59 9.74
C LEU A 226 13.25 18.11 10.04
N THR A 227 12.30 18.53 9.21
CA THR A 227 10.89 18.14 9.29
C THR A 227 10.53 17.22 8.15
N LEU A 228 9.99 16.03 8.44
CA LEU A 228 9.36 15.16 7.44
C LEU A 228 7.87 15.45 7.37
N ILE A 229 7.37 15.77 6.17
CA ILE A 229 5.96 16.10 5.92
C ILE A 229 5.35 14.98 5.08
N PHE A 230 4.61 14.07 5.73
CA PHE A 230 3.97 12.94 5.08
C PHE A 230 2.63 13.33 4.46
N CYS A 231 2.49 13.04 3.18
CA CYS A 231 1.25 13.18 2.41
C CYS A 231 0.71 11.81 1.98
N ASN A 232 -0.61 11.65 1.96
CA ASN A 232 -1.23 10.37 1.60
C ASN A 232 -1.19 10.08 0.09
N THR A 233 -1.01 11.11 -0.76
CA THR A 233 -0.92 10.96 -2.22
C THR A 233 0.24 11.76 -2.79
N ARG A 234 0.73 11.33 -3.97
CA ARG A 234 1.78 12.05 -4.71
C ARG A 234 1.34 13.45 -5.13
N GLY A 235 0.07 13.58 -5.56
CA GLY A 235 -0.51 14.87 -5.93
C GLY A 235 -0.56 15.85 -4.75
N LEU A 236 -0.95 15.39 -3.55
CA LEU A 236 -0.92 16.21 -2.34
C LEU A 236 0.52 16.62 -1.99
N ALA A 237 1.51 15.74 -2.17
CA ALA A 237 2.90 16.08 -1.91
C ALA A 237 3.42 17.19 -2.84
N GLU A 238 3.09 17.13 -4.14
CA GLU A 238 3.44 18.17 -5.11
C GLU A 238 2.75 19.51 -4.79
N LEU A 239 1.47 19.46 -4.42
CA LEU A 239 0.71 20.65 -4.01
C LEU A 239 1.30 21.28 -2.75
N THR A 240 1.54 20.46 -1.71
CA THR A 240 2.11 20.94 -0.44
C THR A 240 3.48 21.59 -0.63
N LEU A 241 4.35 20.99 -1.46
CA LEU A 241 5.65 21.58 -1.78
C LEU A 241 5.49 22.98 -2.37
N GLN A 242 4.58 23.15 -3.33
CA GLN A 242 4.33 24.45 -3.95
C GLN A 242 3.83 25.48 -2.96
N GLU A 243 2.85 25.10 -2.15
CA GLU A 243 2.27 26.01 -1.14
C GLU A 243 3.35 26.48 -0.16
N LEU A 244 4.20 25.58 0.33
CA LEU A 244 5.30 25.93 1.20
C LEU A 244 6.34 26.81 0.49
N TRP A 245 6.65 26.58 -0.79
CA TRP A 245 7.55 27.44 -1.54
C TRP A 245 6.98 28.83 -1.78
N ALA A 246 5.68 28.96 -1.99
CA ALA A 246 5.02 30.26 -2.18
C ALA A 246 5.10 31.17 -0.93
N ILE A 247 5.17 30.58 0.26
CA ILE A 247 5.25 31.28 1.55
C ILE A 247 6.63 31.15 2.23
N ASN A 248 7.68 30.90 1.46
CA ASN A 248 9.06 30.70 1.93
C ASN A 248 9.98 31.89 1.61
N PRO A 249 9.83 33.05 2.28
CA PRO A 249 10.65 34.23 1.99
C PRO A 249 12.14 34.01 2.36
N ASP A 250 12.43 33.11 3.29
CA ASP A 250 13.77 32.82 3.77
C ASP A 250 14.53 31.86 2.85
N ASN A 251 13.91 31.38 1.77
CA ASN A 251 14.45 30.37 0.85
C ASN A 251 14.98 29.11 1.57
N LEU A 252 14.27 28.65 2.61
CA LEU A 252 14.64 27.42 3.31
C LEU A 252 14.62 26.24 2.32
N PRO A 253 15.61 25.34 2.40
CA PRO A 253 15.71 24.22 1.48
C PRO A 253 14.65 23.16 1.82
N ILE A 254 13.55 23.13 1.04
CA ILE A 254 12.45 22.17 1.13
C ILE A 254 12.48 21.27 -0.09
N GLY A 255 12.57 19.97 0.10
CA GLY A 255 12.60 18.95 -0.94
C GLY A 255 11.30 18.16 -1.06
N ILE A 256 11.24 17.29 -2.09
CA ILE A 256 10.14 16.34 -2.29
C ILE A 256 10.68 14.95 -2.55
N PHE A 257 9.95 13.90 -2.05
CA PHE A 257 10.32 12.53 -2.24
C PHE A 257 9.10 11.61 -2.41
N HIS A 258 8.93 11.04 -3.60
CA HIS A 258 7.91 10.04 -3.89
C HIS A 258 8.31 9.12 -5.06
N GLY A 259 7.64 7.99 -5.20
CA GLY A 259 8.01 6.91 -6.13
C GLY A 259 7.98 7.26 -7.63
N SER A 260 7.31 8.35 -8.04
CA SER A 260 7.27 8.78 -9.45
C SER A 260 8.48 9.61 -9.89
N LEU A 261 9.28 10.11 -8.94
CA LEU A 261 10.49 10.88 -9.26
C LEU A 261 11.56 9.97 -9.87
N SER A 262 12.42 10.54 -10.73
CA SER A 262 13.56 9.80 -11.28
C SER A 262 14.51 9.33 -10.17
N LEU A 263 15.25 8.25 -10.43
CA LEU A 263 16.23 7.73 -9.49
C LEU A 263 17.25 8.81 -9.07
N GLU A 264 17.71 9.62 -10.03
CA GLU A 264 18.68 10.69 -9.78
C GLU A 264 18.12 11.77 -8.86
N VAL A 265 16.82 12.15 -9.02
CA VAL A 265 16.17 13.14 -8.14
C VAL A 265 16.04 12.58 -6.73
N ARG A 266 15.63 11.30 -6.59
CA ARG A 266 15.53 10.64 -5.30
C ARG A 266 16.90 10.55 -4.60
N GLN A 267 17.93 10.10 -5.30
CA GLN A 267 19.30 10.02 -4.76
C GLN A 267 19.83 11.38 -4.31
N ARG A 268 19.52 12.47 -5.04
CA ARG A 268 19.88 13.83 -4.63
C ARG A 268 19.17 14.25 -3.34
N ALA A 269 17.89 13.90 -3.20
CA ALA A 269 17.15 14.19 -1.97
C ALA A 269 17.72 13.39 -0.80
N GLU A 270 17.99 12.08 -0.97
CA GLU A 270 18.65 11.23 0.02
C GLU A 270 20.00 11.78 0.45
N GLN A 271 20.83 12.18 -0.51
CA GLN A 271 22.14 12.80 -0.24
C GLN A 271 21.99 14.13 0.51
N ALA A 272 21.04 14.98 0.09
CA ALA A 272 20.82 16.27 0.73
C ALA A 272 20.33 16.16 2.17
N ILE A 273 19.56 15.08 2.49
CA ILE A 273 19.18 14.77 3.88
C ILE A 273 20.40 14.31 4.68
N SER A 274 21.15 13.33 4.17
CA SER A 274 22.31 12.76 4.87
C SER A 274 23.42 13.80 5.15
N GLU A 275 23.51 14.83 4.30
CA GLU A 275 24.43 15.97 4.46
C GLU A 275 23.83 17.11 5.33
N GLY A 276 22.63 16.96 5.84
CA GLY A 276 21.94 17.99 6.65
C GLY A 276 21.62 19.28 5.89
N ARG A 277 21.49 19.21 4.56
CA ARG A 277 21.23 20.38 3.69
C ARG A 277 19.75 20.73 3.55
N LEU A 278 18.83 19.86 3.96
CA LEU A 278 17.40 20.12 3.92
C LEU A 278 16.85 20.55 5.27
N ARG A 279 15.86 21.43 5.26
CA ARG A 279 15.06 21.84 6.43
C ARG A 279 13.74 21.10 6.48
N ALA A 280 13.17 20.74 5.32
CA ALA A 280 12.00 19.89 5.26
C ALA A 280 12.01 19.00 4.01
N LEU A 281 11.34 17.86 4.13
CA LEU A 281 11.08 16.95 3.02
C LEU A 281 9.60 16.59 2.98
N VAL A 282 8.94 16.98 1.90
CA VAL A 282 7.56 16.54 1.61
C VAL A 282 7.61 15.16 0.97
N CYS A 283 6.93 14.18 1.57
CA CYS A 283 7.08 12.79 1.16
C CYS A 283 5.77 12.00 1.20
N THR A 284 5.79 10.83 0.60
CA THR A 284 4.69 9.85 0.66
C THR A 284 5.18 8.57 1.37
N SER A 285 4.37 7.51 1.35
CA SER A 285 4.70 6.20 1.94
C SER A 285 6.04 5.59 1.50
N ALA A 286 6.72 6.18 0.53
CA ALA A 286 8.07 5.75 0.15
C ALA A 286 9.10 5.84 1.28
N LEU A 287 8.81 6.64 2.33
CA LEU A 287 9.64 6.80 3.52
C LEU A 287 9.04 6.16 4.79
N ASP A 288 7.96 5.39 4.67
CA ASP A 288 7.34 4.70 5.83
C ASP A 288 8.29 3.65 6.44
N LEU A 289 9.18 3.06 5.63
CA LEU A 289 10.06 1.96 6.04
C LEU A 289 11.48 2.44 6.41
N GLY A 290 12.09 1.73 7.33
CA GLY A 290 13.28 1.77 8.14
C GLY A 290 14.60 2.37 7.68
N VAL A 291 14.68 3.25 6.71
CA VAL A 291 15.94 3.95 6.38
C VAL A 291 16.24 5.02 7.44
N ASP A 292 17.48 5.08 7.88
CA ASP A 292 17.95 6.15 8.78
C ASP A 292 18.15 7.45 7.98
N TRP A 293 17.27 8.41 8.22
CA TRP A 293 17.27 9.71 7.55
C TRP A 293 18.00 10.79 8.33
N GLY A 294 18.79 10.42 9.36
CA GLY A 294 19.52 11.35 10.19
C GLY A 294 18.65 12.05 11.25
N ASP A 295 19.04 13.26 11.61
CA ASP A 295 18.47 14.00 12.75
C ASP A 295 17.10 14.65 12.43
N VAL A 296 16.10 13.82 12.10
CA VAL A 296 14.70 14.28 11.99
C VAL A 296 14.16 14.56 13.39
N ASP A 297 13.71 15.77 13.65
CA ASP A 297 13.20 16.18 14.96
C ASP A 297 11.68 16.47 14.98
N LEU A 298 11.03 16.54 13.82
CA LEU A 298 9.57 16.63 13.68
C LEU A 298 9.05 15.81 12.51
N VAL A 299 7.94 15.11 12.74
CA VAL A 299 7.12 14.50 11.68
C VAL A 299 5.78 15.22 11.62
N ILE A 300 5.35 15.61 10.43
CA ILE A 300 4.02 16.17 10.18
C ILE A 300 3.26 15.20 9.27
N GLN A 301 2.10 14.75 9.72
CA GLN A 301 1.14 13.97 8.92
C GLN A 301 0.07 14.91 8.38
N LEU A 302 0.05 15.17 7.06
CA LEU A 302 -1.03 15.90 6.39
C LEU A 302 -2.15 14.95 5.98
N GLY A 303 -3.37 15.28 6.40
CA GLY A 303 -4.55 14.44 6.26
C GLY A 303 -4.60 13.32 7.30
N ALA A 304 -5.68 12.55 7.26
CA ALA A 304 -5.90 11.44 8.20
C ALA A 304 -4.88 10.31 8.02
N PRO A 305 -4.47 9.65 9.11
CA PRO A 305 -3.41 8.62 9.06
C PRO A 305 -3.83 7.32 8.36
N LYS A 306 -5.14 7.05 8.23
CA LYS A 306 -5.75 5.86 7.63
C LYS A 306 -5.44 4.53 8.34
N GLY A 307 -4.61 4.57 9.39
CA GLY A 307 -4.26 3.41 10.20
C GLY A 307 -3.26 3.78 11.30
N THR A 308 -3.44 3.20 12.48
CA THR A 308 -2.65 3.46 13.70
C THR A 308 -1.23 2.95 13.61
N ALA A 309 -1.04 1.73 13.10
CA ALA A 309 0.27 1.12 12.94
C ALA A 309 1.16 1.94 11.99
N ARG A 310 0.59 2.40 10.86
CA ARG A 310 1.28 3.27 9.90
C ARG A 310 1.64 4.62 10.52
N LEU A 311 0.73 5.21 11.27
CA LEU A 311 0.99 6.47 11.95
C LEU A 311 2.19 6.35 12.89
N LEU A 312 2.25 5.29 13.71
CA LEU A 312 3.39 5.03 14.59
C LEU A 312 4.70 4.82 13.81
N GLN A 313 4.66 4.13 12.68
CA GLN A 313 5.86 3.94 11.83
C GLN A 313 6.39 5.28 11.30
N ARG A 314 5.50 6.20 10.89
CA ARG A 314 5.87 7.56 10.43
C ARG A 314 6.40 8.41 11.58
N ILE A 315 5.68 8.44 12.70
CA ILE A 315 6.08 9.19 13.91
C ILE A 315 7.44 8.75 14.40
N GLY A 316 7.71 7.45 14.39
CA GLY A 316 8.99 6.88 14.78
C GLY A 316 10.18 7.26 13.90
N ARG A 317 9.97 8.08 12.85
CA ARG A 317 11.09 8.70 12.10
C ARG A 317 11.65 9.92 12.81
N SER A 318 10.89 10.57 13.69
CA SER A 318 11.39 11.70 14.48
C SER A 318 12.10 11.22 15.76
N ASN A 319 13.15 11.93 16.15
CA ASN A 319 13.94 11.62 17.35
C ASN A 319 14.30 10.13 17.43
N HIS A 320 14.95 9.62 16.39
CA HIS A 320 15.25 8.18 16.20
C HIS A 320 16.25 7.67 17.27
N ARG A 321 15.94 7.92 18.56
CA ARG A 321 16.71 7.54 19.76
C ARG A 321 15.79 6.90 20.78
N ALA A 322 16.28 5.87 21.46
CA ALA A 322 15.49 5.11 22.42
C ALA A 322 15.11 5.90 23.70
N ASP A 323 15.81 6.99 24.00
CA ASP A 323 15.67 7.82 25.21
C ASP A 323 14.84 9.10 25.01
N MET A 324 14.44 9.40 23.77
CA MET A 324 13.68 10.61 23.45
C MET A 324 12.29 10.27 22.87
N PRO A 325 11.23 11.01 23.25
CA PRO A 325 9.92 10.83 22.66
C PRO A 325 9.93 11.24 21.18
N SER A 326 9.33 10.44 20.32
CA SER A 326 9.05 10.85 18.95
C SER A 326 8.05 12.00 18.94
N LYS A 327 8.28 13.02 18.08
CA LYS A 327 7.48 14.24 18.02
C LYS A 327 6.72 14.31 16.69
N ALA A 328 5.41 14.50 16.75
CA ALA A 328 4.61 14.57 15.54
C ALA A 328 3.43 15.53 15.63
N TRP A 329 3.06 16.09 14.47
CA TRP A 329 1.82 16.81 14.25
C TRP A 329 0.94 16.06 13.27
N ILE A 330 -0.37 16.00 13.54
CA ILE A 330 -1.39 15.55 12.60
C ILE A 330 -2.22 16.75 12.21
N ILE A 331 -2.36 16.99 10.92
CA ILE A 331 -3.11 18.12 10.37
C ILE A 331 -4.25 17.56 9.53
N PRO A 332 -5.47 17.44 10.08
CA PRO A 332 -6.61 16.89 9.36
C PRO A 332 -7.07 17.84 8.26
N GLY A 333 -7.42 17.34 7.09
CA GLY A 333 -7.92 18.14 5.98
C GLY A 333 -9.39 18.54 6.12
N ASN A 334 -10.16 17.83 6.97
CA ASN A 334 -11.59 18.07 7.19
C ASN A 334 -12.05 17.50 8.55
N ARG A 335 -13.33 17.72 8.89
CA ARG A 335 -13.92 17.32 10.18
C ARG A 335 -13.89 15.81 10.42
N PHE A 336 -14.19 14.99 9.42
CA PHE A 336 -14.09 13.55 9.57
C PHE A 336 -12.63 13.09 9.80
N GLU A 337 -11.68 13.68 9.10
CA GLU A 337 -10.26 13.38 9.31
C GLU A 337 -9.78 13.80 10.71
N TYR A 338 -10.40 14.82 11.31
CA TYR A 338 -10.14 15.14 12.72
C TYR A 338 -10.62 14.02 13.65
N LEU A 339 -11.85 13.50 13.44
CA LEU A 339 -12.37 12.38 14.24
C LEU A 339 -11.48 11.15 14.08
N GLU A 340 -11.04 10.86 12.86
CA GLU A 340 -10.11 9.76 12.58
C GLU A 340 -8.77 9.96 13.31
N ALA A 341 -8.20 11.17 13.24
CA ALA A 341 -6.95 11.49 13.95
C ALA A 341 -7.10 11.34 15.47
N ARG A 342 -8.22 11.79 16.03
CA ARG A 342 -8.51 11.63 17.46
C ARG A 342 -8.57 10.17 17.85
N CYS A 343 -9.34 9.36 17.12
CA CYS A 343 -9.44 7.91 17.33
C CYS A 343 -8.09 7.21 17.20
N ALA A 344 -7.24 7.65 16.26
CA ALA A 344 -5.89 7.11 16.13
C ALA A 344 -5.01 7.39 17.35
N LEU A 345 -5.11 8.58 17.95
CA LEU A 345 -4.39 8.91 19.19
C LEU A 345 -4.86 8.06 20.38
N ASP A 346 -6.17 7.88 20.51
CA ASP A 346 -6.74 7.04 21.58
C ASP A 346 -6.31 5.57 21.40
N ALA A 347 -6.34 5.05 20.18
CA ALA A 347 -5.87 3.70 19.87
C ALA A 347 -4.37 3.51 20.17
N ILE A 348 -3.53 4.52 19.91
CA ILE A 348 -2.11 4.49 20.28
C ILE A 348 -1.93 4.47 21.81
N ALA A 349 -2.66 5.31 22.53
CA ALA A 349 -2.61 5.36 24.00
C ALA A 349 -3.05 4.02 24.64
N GLU A 350 -4.06 3.37 24.05
CA GLU A 350 -4.58 2.07 24.48
C GLU A 350 -3.77 0.87 23.94
N ARG A 351 -2.77 1.11 23.08
CA ARG A 351 -1.97 0.07 22.39
C ARG A 351 -2.79 -0.87 21.50
N GLN A 352 -3.90 -0.39 20.99
CA GLN A 352 -4.76 -1.13 20.06
C GLN A 352 -4.41 -0.72 18.64
N LEU A 353 -3.51 -1.47 18.03
CA LEU A 353 -3.08 -1.22 16.67
C LEU A 353 -3.91 -2.00 15.66
N ASP A 354 -3.89 -1.54 14.41
CA ASP A 354 -4.56 -2.21 13.32
C ASP A 354 -4.04 -3.64 13.12
N THR A 355 -4.96 -4.55 12.89
CA THR A 355 -4.67 -5.92 12.47
C THR A 355 -5.27 -6.13 11.09
N GLU A 356 -4.47 -6.56 10.13
CA GLU A 356 -4.98 -6.97 8.83
C GLU A 356 -5.40 -8.43 8.86
N PRO A 357 -6.55 -8.81 8.23
CA PRO A 357 -6.96 -10.19 8.15
C PRO A 357 -5.93 -11.01 7.37
N TRP A 358 -5.64 -12.21 7.86
CA TRP A 358 -4.77 -13.15 7.18
C TRP A 358 -5.45 -13.67 5.90
N ARG A 359 -4.70 -13.83 4.82
CA ARG A 359 -5.22 -14.34 3.55
C ARG A 359 -4.45 -15.59 3.11
N PRO A 360 -5.08 -16.49 2.36
CA PRO A 360 -4.39 -17.60 1.69
C PRO A 360 -3.34 -17.10 0.69
N GLY A 361 -2.30 -17.90 0.48
CA GLY A 361 -1.24 -17.61 -0.46
C GLY A 361 -1.73 -17.54 -1.91
N ALA A 362 -1.17 -16.61 -2.68
CA ALA A 362 -1.60 -16.33 -4.04
C ALA A 362 -1.13 -17.42 -5.03
N TRP A 363 -2.02 -17.90 -5.89
CA TRP A 363 -1.75 -18.99 -6.84
C TRP A 363 -0.81 -18.59 -7.98
N ASP A 364 -0.79 -17.34 -8.40
CA ASP A 364 0.16 -16.81 -9.39
C ASP A 364 1.59 -16.78 -8.83
N VAL A 365 1.75 -16.49 -7.54
CA VAL A 365 3.04 -16.53 -6.84
C VAL A 365 3.53 -17.99 -6.72
N LEU A 366 2.63 -18.91 -6.37
CA LEU A 366 2.94 -20.34 -6.34
C LEU A 366 3.36 -20.84 -7.74
N ALA A 367 2.65 -20.44 -8.79
CA ALA A 367 3.01 -20.79 -10.16
C ALA A 367 4.41 -20.29 -10.54
N GLN A 368 4.76 -19.05 -10.16
CA GLN A 368 6.09 -18.50 -10.35
C GLN A 368 7.16 -19.29 -9.60
N HIS A 369 6.88 -19.71 -8.36
CA HIS A 369 7.78 -20.52 -7.55
C HIS A 369 8.01 -21.89 -8.17
N ILE A 370 6.95 -22.62 -8.57
CA ILE A 370 7.07 -23.93 -9.23
C ILE A 370 7.94 -23.84 -10.49
N MET A 371 7.74 -22.80 -11.31
CA MET A 371 8.59 -22.57 -12.49
C MET A 371 10.05 -22.30 -12.10
N GLY A 372 10.28 -21.56 -11.01
CA GLY A 372 11.63 -21.31 -10.46
C GLY A 372 12.31 -22.58 -10.01
N MET A 373 11.59 -23.53 -9.40
CA MET A 373 12.12 -24.83 -8.98
C MET A 373 12.52 -25.68 -10.19
N ALA A 374 11.67 -25.73 -11.23
CA ALA A 374 12.00 -26.39 -12.48
C ALA A 374 13.26 -25.81 -13.16
N CYS A 375 13.48 -24.48 -13.04
CA CYS A 375 14.68 -23.81 -13.56
C CYS A 375 15.96 -24.16 -12.77
N ALA A 376 15.83 -24.53 -11.49
CA ALA A 376 16.96 -24.93 -10.65
C ALA A 376 17.41 -26.38 -10.93
N ALA A 377 16.46 -27.32 -10.89
CA ALA A 377 16.70 -28.75 -11.13
C ALA A 377 15.36 -29.48 -11.34
N PRO A 378 15.36 -30.70 -11.91
CA PRO A 378 14.17 -31.55 -11.88
C PRO A 378 13.70 -31.81 -10.46
N PHE A 379 12.37 -31.79 -10.23
CA PHE A 379 11.78 -31.92 -8.90
C PHE A 379 10.61 -32.92 -8.87
N ASP A 380 10.41 -33.51 -7.71
CA ASP A 380 9.25 -34.34 -7.41
C ASP A 380 8.08 -33.46 -6.93
N ALA A 381 6.86 -33.69 -7.48
CA ALA A 381 5.68 -32.89 -7.16
C ALA A 381 5.17 -33.09 -5.73
N ASP A 382 5.29 -34.30 -5.17
CA ASP A 382 4.85 -34.61 -3.80
C ASP A 382 5.78 -33.97 -2.79
N ALA A 383 7.09 -34.01 -3.04
CA ALA A 383 8.08 -33.34 -2.23
C ALA A 383 7.91 -31.84 -2.22
N LEU A 384 7.66 -31.22 -3.40
CA LEU A 384 7.43 -29.77 -3.50
C LEU A 384 6.11 -29.36 -2.83
N TYR A 385 5.05 -30.16 -2.97
CA TYR A 385 3.78 -29.91 -2.28
C TYR A 385 3.96 -29.94 -0.75
N ALA A 386 4.66 -30.96 -0.23
CA ALA A 386 4.98 -31.07 1.20
C ALA A 386 5.81 -29.86 1.68
N GLU A 387 6.80 -29.40 0.87
CA GLU A 387 7.59 -28.21 1.20
C GLU A 387 6.72 -26.94 1.26
N VAL A 388 5.89 -26.71 0.26
CA VAL A 388 5.03 -25.51 0.14
C VAL A 388 4.03 -25.41 1.31
N THR A 389 3.41 -26.53 1.69
CA THR A 389 2.39 -26.58 2.74
C THR A 389 2.94 -26.40 4.17
N THR A 390 4.28 -26.40 4.34
CA THR A 390 4.87 -26.00 5.64
C THR A 390 4.73 -24.53 5.94
N THR A 391 4.43 -23.69 4.92
CA THR A 391 4.34 -22.24 5.07
C THR A 391 2.95 -21.79 5.50
N ALA A 392 2.85 -20.78 6.36
CA ALA A 392 1.58 -20.25 6.83
C ALA A 392 0.62 -19.83 5.70
N PRO A 393 1.05 -19.12 4.62
CA PRO A 393 0.16 -18.73 3.53
C PRO A 393 -0.43 -19.92 2.74
N TYR A 394 0.25 -21.06 2.69
CA TYR A 394 -0.16 -22.21 1.89
C TYR A 394 -0.47 -23.47 2.72
N ARG A 395 -0.59 -23.35 4.06
CA ARG A 395 -0.88 -24.52 4.94
C ARG A 395 -2.19 -25.23 4.58
N ASP A 396 -3.20 -24.48 4.15
CA ASP A 396 -4.51 -25.01 3.81
C ASP A 396 -4.66 -25.30 2.30
N LEU A 397 -3.57 -25.24 1.54
CA LEU A 397 -3.57 -25.57 0.11
C LEU A 397 -3.82 -27.07 -0.06
N THR A 398 -4.90 -27.42 -0.73
CA THR A 398 -5.18 -28.83 -1.01
C THR A 398 -4.32 -29.36 -2.16
N ARG A 399 -4.08 -30.68 -2.17
CA ARG A 399 -3.34 -31.34 -3.26
C ARG A 399 -3.97 -31.04 -4.62
N SER A 400 -5.28 -31.09 -4.74
CA SER A 400 -5.99 -30.77 -5.97
C SER A 400 -5.75 -29.34 -6.45
N GLN A 401 -5.68 -28.36 -5.53
CA GLN A 401 -5.37 -26.98 -5.86
C GLN A 401 -3.92 -26.84 -6.34
N PHE A 402 -2.97 -27.50 -5.68
CA PHE A 402 -1.57 -27.53 -6.11
C PHE A 402 -1.42 -28.14 -7.50
N ASP A 403 -2.08 -29.29 -7.77
CA ASP A 403 -2.04 -29.96 -9.07
C ASP A 403 -2.64 -29.09 -10.19
N ARG A 404 -3.67 -28.29 -9.89
CA ARG A 404 -4.20 -27.29 -10.85
C ARG A 404 -3.16 -26.21 -11.18
N VAL A 405 -2.44 -25.69 -10.18
CA VAL A 405 -1.38 -24.70 -10.41
C VAL A 405 -0.20 -25.33 -11.17
N LEU A 406 0.18 -26.56 -10.84
CA LEU A 406 1.22 -27.32 -11.57
C LEU A 406 0.81 -27.55 -13.02
N GLY A 407 -0.45 -27.93 -13.28
CA GLY A 407 -1.02 -28.07 -14.61
C GLY A 407 -0.98 -26.77 -15.42
N PHE A 408 -1.31 -25.65 -14.79
CA PHE A 408 -1.15 -24.33 -15.40
C PHE A 408 0.33 -24.04 -15.75
N VAL A 409 1.26 -24.30 -14.84
CA VAL A 409 2.70 -24.11 -15.12
C VAL A 409 3.16 -25.01 -16.27
N ARG A 410 2.62 -26.24 -16.38
CA ARG A 410 2.93 -27.18 -17.45
C ARG A 410 2.60 -26.63 -18.83
N ASN A 411 1.39 -26.18 -19.08
CA ASN A 411 0.88 -25.91 -20.44
C ASN A 411 -0.02 -24.66 -20.57
N GLY A 412 -0.10 -23.83 -19.54
CA GLY A 412 -0.90 -22.61 -19.57
C GLY A 412 -2.41 -22.79 -19.34
N GLY A 413 -2.86 -23.99 -19.00
CA GLY A 413 -4.28 -24.36 -18.88
C GLY A 413 -4.85 -24.97 -20.17
N TYR A 414 -6.09 -25.48 -20.09
CA TYR A 414 -6.74 -26.19 -21.19
C TYR A 414 -6.84 -25.34 -22.46
N ALA A 415 -7.30 -24.10 -22.35
CA ALA A 415 -7.51 -23.19 -23.47
C ALA A 415 -6.22 -22.82 -24.22
N LEU A 416 -5.07 -22.91 -23.57
CA LEU A 416 -3.77 -22.50 -24.12
C LEU A 416 -2.84 -23.67 -24.41
N ALA A 417 -3.22 -24.89 -24.06
CA ALA A 417 -2.38 -26.10 -24.15
C ALA A 417 -1.86 -26.44 -25.56
N ALA A 418 -2.56 -25.98 -26.62
CA ALA A 418 -2.18 -26.23 -28.00
C ALA A 418 -0.97 -25.38 -28.47
N TYR A 419 -0.54 -24.38 -27.71
CA TYR A 419 0.52 -23.45 -28.10
C TYR A 419 1.86 -23.81 -27.45
N ASP A 420 2.89 -24.09 -28.23
CA ASP A 420 4.24 -24.46 -27.76
C ASP A 420 4.88 -23.46 -26.79
N ARG A 421 4.51 -22.18 -26.88
CA ARG A 421 5.02 -21.14 -26.00
C ARG A 421 4.58 -21.30 -24.54
N PHE A 422 3.51 -22.07 -24.28
CA PHE A 422 2.99 -22.35 -22.95
C PHE A 422 3.39 -23.72 -22.41
N GLN A 423 4.01 -24.59 -23.22
CA GLN A 423 4.54 -25.89 -22.80
C GLN A 423 5.87 -25.72 -22.05
N ARG A 424 5.81 -25.24 -20.79
CA ARG A 424 6.98 -24.74 -20.05
C ARG A 424 7.73 -25.81 -19.29
N ILE A 425 7.03 -26.76 -18.69
CA ILE A 425 7.61 -27.90 -17.95
C ILE A 425 7.01 -29.21 -18.43
N ARG A 426 7.75 -30.30 -18.24
CA ARG A 426 7.34 -31.66 -18.58
C ARG A 426 7.84 -32.64 -17.55
N GLN A 427 7.30 -33.85 -17.50
CA GLN A 427 7.89 -34.94 -16.76
C GLN A 427 8.98 -35.63 -17.59
N ASN A 428 10.12 -35.95 -16.95
CA ASN A 428 11.18 -36.76 -17.53
C ASN A 428 10.88 -38.27 -17.34
N ALA A 429 11.83 -39.13 -17.75
CA ALA A 429 11.67 -40.57 -17.65
C ALA A 429 11.55 -41.10 -16.20
N ASP A 430 12.08 -40.37 -15.24
CA ASP A 430 12.01 -40.68 -13.80
C ASP A 430 10.73 -40.14 -13.10
N GLY A 431 9.83 -39.53 -13.87
CA GLY A 431 8.62 -38.92 -13.33
C GLY A 431 8.82 -37.54 -12.69
N LEU A 432 10.04 -37.01 -12.70
CA LEU A 432 10.34 -35.68 -12.16
C LEU A 432 9.95 -34.57 -13.13
N TRP A 433 9.53 -33.44 -12.60
CA TRP A 433 9.19 -32.24 -13.39
C TRP A 433 10.43 -31.43 -13.71
N GLU A 434 10.65 -31.15 -14.99
CA GLU A 434 11.77 -30.36 -15.49
C GLU A 434 11.32 -29.32 -16.52
N VAL A 435 12.18 -28.33 -16.80
CA VAL A 435 11.94 -27.36 -17.87
C VAL A 435 11.91 -28.07 -19.23
N SER A 436 10.87 -27.86 -20.00
CA SER A 436 10.68 -28.52 -21.32
C SER A 436 11.73 -28.08 -22.37
N HIS A 437 12.24 -26.84 -22.27
CA HIS A 437 13.26 -26.29 -23.16
C HIS A 437 14.08 -25.19 -22.45
N PRO A 438 15.41 -25.14 -22.65
CA PRO A 438 16.29 -24.14 -21.96
C PRO A 438 15.91 -22.68 -22.14
N ARG A 439 15.20 -22.31 -23.24
CA ARG A 439 14.71 -20.95 -23.47
C ARG A 439 13.87 -20.41 -22.31
N PHE A 440 13.08 -21.30 -21.66
CA PHE A 440 12.19 -20.89 -20.57
C PHE A 440 12.93 -20.48 -19.31
N ILE A 441 14.16 -20.98 -19.09
CA ILE A 441 15.03 -20.54 -17.98
C ILE A 441 15.39 -19.06 -18.16
N GLY A 442 15.82 -18.66 -19.36
CA GLY A 442 16.12 -17.26 -19.66
C GLY A 442 14.88 -16.36 -19.55
N GLN A 443 13.74 -16.82 -20.08
CA GLN A 443 12.46 -16.09 -20.01
C GLN A 443 12.03 -15.91 -18.56
N TYR A 444 12.06 -16.96 -17.73
CA TYR A 444 11.74 -16.87 -16.31
C TYR A 444 12.64 -15.85 -15.60
N ARG A 445 13.96 -15.96 -15.73
CA ARG A 445 14.90 -15.09 -15.02
C ARG A 445 14.82 -13.61 -15.41
N MET A 446 14.37 -13.30 -16.62
CA MET A 446 14.11 -11.91 -17.06
C MET A 446 12.79 -11.36 -16.54
N ASN A 447 11.79 -12.21 -16.28
CA ASN A 447 10.43 -11.78 -15.98
C ASN A 447 9.97 -12.10 -14.55
N ALA A 448 10.69 -12.94 -13.81
CA ALA A 448 10.35 -13.28 -12.42
C ALA A 448 10.38 -12.05 -11.52
N GLY A 449 9.39 -11.97 -10.63
CA GLY A 449 9.22 -10.90 -9.66
C GLY A 449 7.75 -10.59 -9.41
N ILE A 450 7.46 -10.07 -8.24
CA ILE A 450 6.09 -9.77 -7.79
C ILE A 450 5.69 -8.32 -8.08
N ILE A 451 6.67 -7.42 -8.21
CA ILE A 451 6.39 -6.00 -8.46
C ILE A 451 6.06 -5.81 -9.93
N VAL A 452 4.79 -5.61 -10.23
CA VAL A 452 4.31 -5.26 -11.56
C VAL A 452 4.10 -3.76 -11.63
N GLU A 453 5.00 -3.07 -12.34
CA GLU A 453 4.88 -1.63 -12.56
C GLU A 453 3.65 -1.31 -13.40
N ALA A 454 2.86 -0.31 -12.98
CA ALA A 454 1.82 0.26 -13.83
C ALA A 454 2.43 0.81 -15.13
N PRO A 455 1.67 0.86 -16.23
CA PRO A 455 2.14 1.53 -17.45
C PRO A 455 2.45 3.00 -17.17
N MET A 456 3.69 3.42 -17.44
CA MET A 456 4.20 4.75 -17.14
C MET A 456 4.77 5.43 -18.38
N VAL A 457 4.56 6.72 -18.52
CA VAL A 457 5.26 7.58 -19.50
C VAL A 457 6.38 8.33 -18.82
N THR A 458 7.52 8.45 -19.49
CA THR A 458 8.67 9.18 -18.95
C THR A 458 8.54 10.67 -19.23
N VAL A 459 8.65 11.49 -18.20
CA VAL A 459 8.69 12.95 -18.32
C VAL A 459 10.15 13.40 -18.48
N ARG A 460 10.48 14.06 -19.59
CA ARG A 460 11.83 14.57 -19.82
C ARG A 460 11.85 15.90 -20.58
N PHE A 461 12.87 16.69 -20.31
CA PHE A 461 13.16 17.88 -21.11
C PHE A 461 13.71 17.50 -22.49
N ARG A 462 13.60 18.44 -23.45
CA ARG A 462 14.12 18.28 -24.81
C ARG A 462 15.62 17.97 -24.86
N ASN A 463 16.40 18.40 -23.87
CA ASN A 463 17.82 18.09 -23.73
C ASN A 463 18.11 16.69 -23.24
N GLY A 464 17.07 15.83 -23.04
CA GLY A 464 17.19 14.46 -22.59
C GLY A 464 17.17 14.26 -21.07
N ARG A 465 17.21 15.33 -20.26
CA ARG A 465 17.16 15.24 -18.80
C ARG A 465 15.81 14.67 -18.35
N LYS A 466 15.81 13.53 -17.66
CA LYS A 466 14.63 12.89 -17.10
C LYS A 466 14.26 13.54 -15.77
N LEU A 467 12.97 13.78 -15.58
CA LEU A 467 12.40 14.28 -14.31
C LEU A 467 11.79 13.13 -13.50
N GLY A 468 11.17 12.16 -14.18
CA GLY A 468 10.50 11.03 -13.55
C GLY A 468 9.52 10.35 -14.49
N GLN A 469 8.46 9.76 -13.91
CA GLN A 469 7.46 9.02 -14.65
C GLN A 469 6.05 9.38 -14.18
N LEU A 470 5.11 9.50 -15.12
CA LEU A 470 3.69 9.66 -14.89
C LEU A 470 2.94 8.40 -15.33
N GLU A 471 1.77 8.15 -14.75
CA GLU A 471 0.91 7.08 -15.21
C GLU A 471 0.43 7.33 -16.65
N GLU A 472 0.47 6.27 -17.47
CA GLU A 472 0.10 6.35 -18.90
C GLU A 472 -1.32 6.91 -19.10
N GLY A 473 -2.25 6.58 -18.18
CA GLY A 473 -3.62 7.08 -18.22
C GLY A 473 -3.70 8.60 -18.16
N PHE A 474 -2.96 9.24 -17.24
CA PHE A 474 -2.88 10.71 -17.18
C PHE A 474 -2.07 11.27 -18.35
N GLY A 475 -0.93 10.66 -18.68
CA GLY A 475 -0.10 11.09 -19.82
C GLY A 475 -0.87 11.09 -21.14
N ALA A 476 -1.81 10.16 -21.33
CA ALA A 476 -2.63 10.07 -22.53
C ALA A 476 -3.70 11.18 -22.64
N THR A 477 -4.03 11.88 -21.55
CA THR A 477 -4.96 13.03 -21.57
C THR A 477 -4.25 14.34 -21.95
N LEU A 478 -2.91 14.35 -21.98
CA LEU A 478 -2.12 15.55 -22.23
C LEU A 478 -1.77 15.69 -23.71
N GLY A 479 -2.03 16.87 -24.29
CA GLY A 479 -1.63 17.28 -25.62
C GLY A 479 -0.57 18.38 -25.63
N PRO A 480 0.04 18.67 -26.78
CA PRO A 480 0.97 19.81 -26.91
C PRO A 480 0.31 21.13 -26.50
N GLY A 481 0.98 21.87 -25.61
CA GLY A 481 0.49 23.14 -25.03
C GLY A 481 -0.19 22.99 -23.67
N ASP A 482 -0.59 21.76 -23.27
CA ASP A 482 -1.14 21.50 -21.95
C ASP A 482 -0.06 21.67 -20.87
N THR A 483 -0.49 22.11 -19.69
CA THR A 483 0.41 22.39 -18.59
C THR A 483 0.07 21.52 -17.38
N PHE A 484 1.10 20.94 -16.78
CA PHE A 484 0.96 20.15 -15.56
C PHE A 484 2.14 20.36 -14.62
N ARG A 485 1.91 20.04 -13.34
CA ARG A 485 2.93 20.18 -12.29
C ARG A 485 3.56 18.84 -11.99
N PHE A 486 4.90 18.81 -11.96
CA PHE A 486 5.63 17.59 -11.65
C PHE A 486 7.04 17.89 -11.15
N SER A 487 7.48 17.18 -10.08
CA SER A 487 8.79 17.37 -9.44
C SER A 487 9.05 18.81 -9.00
N GLY A 488 8.01 19.50 -8.50
CA GLY A 488 8.06 20.89 -8.06
C GLY A 488 8.13 21.94 -9.20
N LEU A 489 7.97 21.52 -10.45
CA LEU A 489 8.06 22.40 -11.62
C LEU A 489 6.72 22.46 -12.34
N ASP A 490 6.37 23.64 -12.84
CA ASP A 490 5.31 23.80 -13.81
C ASP A 490 5.87 23.54 -15.21
N LEU A 491 5.27 22.57 -15.90
CA LEU A 491 5.73 22.02 -17.16
C LEU A 491 4.66 22.20 -18.25
N GLU A 492 5.08 22.55 -19.45
CA GLU A 492 4.24 22.58 -20.65
C GLU A 492 4.67 21.44 -21.59
N VAL A 493 3.70 20.70 -22.08
CA VAL A 493 3.93 19.60 -23.04
C VAL A 493 4.30 20.17 -24.39
N GLU A 494 5.42 19.74 -24.95
CA GLU A 494 5.83 20.07 -26.32
C GLU A 494 5.44 18.97 -27.30
N ALA A 495 5.64 17.70 -26.92
CA ALA A 495 5.32 16.54 -27.75
C ALA A 495 5.25 15.25 -26.91
N MET A 496 4.56 14.26 -27.44
CA MET A 496 4.68 12.88 -27.00
C MET A 496 5.39 12.06 -28.08
N VAL A 497 6.53 11.45 -27.73
CA VAL A 497 7.36 10.66 -28.64
C VAL A 497 7.51 9.27 -28.04
N ASP A 498 6.96 8.26 -28.68
CA ASP A 498 6.87 6.89 -28.15
C ASP A 498 6.23 6.84 -26.76
N ASN A 499 7.03 6.62 -25.72
CA ASN A 499 6.61 6.57 -24.32
C ASN A 499 7.22 7.71 -23.49
N ASP A 500 7.72 8.76 -24.14
CA ASP A 500 8.33 9.91 -23.51
C ASP A 500 7.48 11.17 -23.73
N LEU A 501 7.14 11.85 -22.66
CA LEU A 501 6.50 13.16 -22.65
C LEU A 501 7.59 14.23 -22.63
N ILE A 502 7.76 14.91 -23.76
CA ILE A 502 8.75 15.99 -23.91
C ILE A 502 8.14 17.27 -23.39
N VAL A 503 8.84 17.90 -22.44
CA VAL A 503 8.32 19.08 -21.73
C VAL A 503 9.32 20.22 -21.67
N ARG A 504 8.80 21.42 -21.44
CA ARG A 504 9.57 22.61 -21.06
C ARG A 504 9.04 23.23 -19.78
N ALA A 505 9.87 23.95 -19.04
CA ALA A 505 9.41 24.69 -17.87
C ALA A 505 8.54 25.89 -18.33
N THR A 506 7.49 26.19 -17.58
CA THR A 506 6.54 27.28 -17.86
C THR A 506 6.20 28.04 -16.59
N ARG A 507 5.61 29.23 -16.74
CA ARG A 507 5.01 30.02 -15.64
C ARG A 507 3.48 30.07 -15.74
N LYS A 508 2.89 29.33 -16.68
CA LYS A 508 1.43 29.23 -16.81
C LYS A 508 0.85 28.42 -15.67
N SER A 509 -0.41 28.64 -15.36
CA SER A 509 -1.16 27.79 -14.43
C SER A 509 -1.10 26.33 -14.88
N ALA A 510 -0.83 25.42 -13.96
CA ALA A 510 -0.58 24.02 -14.25
C ALA A 510 -1.51 23.12 -13.42
N ILE A 511 -2.10 22.11 -14.08
CA ILE A 511 -2.90 21.09 -13.40
C ILE A 511 -2.01 20.11 -12.63
N ILE A 512 -2.53 19.52 -11.55
CA ILE A 512 -1.84 18.49 -10.81
C ILE A 512 -2.16 17.13 -11.45
N PRO A 513 -1.15 16.27 -11.69
CA PRO A 513 -1.38 14.94 -12.24
C PRO A 513 -2.31 14.13 -11.37
N SER A 514 -3.30 13.50 -11.99
CA SER A 514 -4.07 12.44 -11.35
C SER A 514 -3.25 11.15 -11.34
N TYR A 515 -3.19 10.50 -10.20
CA TYR A 515 -2.53 9.22 -10.02
C TYR A 515 -3.58 8.17 -9.65
N SER A 516 -3.69 7.12 -10.48
CA SER A 516 -4.61 5.99 -10.26
C SER A 516 -4.08 5.01 -9.20
N GLY A 517 -3.07 5.40 -8.41
CA GLY A 517 -2.55 4.61 -7.32
C GLY A 517 -3.67 4.25 -6.33
N THR A 518 -3.58 3.08 -5.71
CA THR A 518 -4.48 2.71 -4.61
C THR A 518 -4.42 3.80 -3.54
N ARG A 519 -5.56 4.41 -3.24
CA ARG A 519 -5.69 5.28 -2.07
C ARG A 519 -5.39 4.44 -0.83
N MET A 520 -4.78 5.04 0.17
CA MET A 520 -4.61 4.37 1.46
C MET A 520 -6.00 4.10 2.04
N ALA A 521 -6.31 2.83 2.26
CA ALA A 521 -7.59 2.43 2.85
C ALA A 521 -7.63 2.82 4.32
N LEU A 522 -8.77 3.33 4.77
CA LEU A 522 -9.09 3.49 6.18
C LEU A 522 -9.12 2.09 6.83
N SER A 523 -8.38 1.87 7.92
CA SER A 523 -8.39 0.58 8.60
C SER A 523 -9.75 0.28 9.23
N THR A 524 -10.10 -1.00 9.32
CA THR A 524 -11.39 -1.42 9.92
C THR A 524 -11.46 -1.02 11.40
N SER A 525 -10.39 -1.22 12.15
CA SER A 525 -10.32 -0.88 13.56
C SER A 525 -10.53 0.62 13.80
N LEU A 526 -9.92 1.46 12.96
CA LEU A 526 -10.08 2.91 13.07
C LEU A 526 -11.49 3.37 12.64
N SER A 527 -12.07 2.74 11.63
CA SER A 527 -13.46 2.92 11.20
C SER A 527 -14.45 2.63 12.35
N ASP A 528 -14.26 1.49 13.02
CA ASP A 528 -15.12 1.07 14.15
C ASP A 528 -15.03 2.08 15.31
N ARG A 529 -13.84 2.60 15.60
CA ARG A 529 -13.63 3.63 16.62
C ARG A 529 -14.29 4.95 16.27
N VAL A 530 -14.24 5.38 15.00
CA VAL A 530 -14.92 6.61 14.56
C VAL A 530 -16.43 6.48 14.73
N ARG A 531 -17.04 5.32 14.41
CA ARG A 531 -18.46 5.07 14.66
C ARG A 531 -18.81 5.09 16.15
N ALA A 532 -17.97 4.48 16.98
CA ALA A 532 -18.17 4.49 18.43
C ALA A 532 -18.10 5.92 18.99
N LEU A 533 -17.13 6.74 18.57
CA LEU A 533 -16.99 8.14 18.96
C LEU A 533 -18.22 8.98 18.58
N LEU A 534 -18.77 8.77 17.37
CA LEU A 534 -19.95 9.50 16.91
C LEU A 534 -21.16 9.21 17.80
N HIS A 535 -21.28 8.00 18.34
CA HIS A 535 -22.42 7.59 19.16
C HIS A 535 -22.30 8.04 20.62
N ASP A 536 -21.09 8.23 21.15
CA ASP A 536 -20.85 8.52 22.58
C ASP A 536 -20.79 10.03 22.85
N PRO A 537 -21.86 10.65 23.43
CA PRO A 537 -21.85 12.06 23.77
C PRO A 537 -20.76 12.45 24.77
N GLY A 538 -20.30 11.52 25.64
CA GLY A 538 -19.24 11.77 26.61
C GLY A 538 -17.88 12.03 25.95
N GLU A 539 -17.64 11.44 24.79
CA GLU A 539 -16.43 11.70 24.01
C GLU A 539 -16.48 13.05 23.27
N HIS A 540 -17.68 13.58 23.00
CA HIS A 540 -17.84 14.85 22.29
C HIS A 540 -17.26 16.03 23.07
N ASP A 541 -17.24 16.00 24.40
CA ASP A 541 -16.67 17.08 25.24
C ASP A 541 -15.16 17.26 25.01
N ARG A 542 -14.49 16.24 24.49
CA ARG A 542 -13.04 16.25 24.16
C ARG A 542 -12.74 16.82 22.78
N LEU A 543 -13.77 17.12 21.97
CA LEU A 543 -13.65 17.64 20.60
C LEU A 543 -13.63 19.18 20.60
N PRO A 544 -13.04 19.83 19.58
CA PRO A 544 -13.16 21.27 19.35
C PRO A 544 -14.61 21.72 19.25
N SER A 545 -14.87 22.98 19.59
CA SER A 545 -16.22 23.54 19.63
C SER A 545 -16.96 23.43 18.30
N ASP A 546 -16.28 23.71 17.19
CA ASP A 546 -16.85 23.65 15.84
C ASP A 546 -17.24 22.22 15.39
N ILE A 547 -16.52 21.21 15.86
CA ILE A 547 -16.86 19.80 15.62
C ILE A 547 -18.02 19.38 16.51
N ARG A 548 -18.04 19.79 17.78
CA ARG A 548 -19.19 19.56 18.67
C ARG A 548 -20.46 20.18 18.14
N GLU A 549 -20.39 21.43 17.68
CA GLU A 549 -21.52 22.14 17.05
C GLU A 549 -22.03 21.39 15.81
N TRP A 550 -21.12 20.88 14.98
CA TRP A 550 -21.45 20.08 13.80
C TRP A 550 -22.19 18.78 14.15
N LEU A 551 -21.70 18.04 15.17
CA LEU A 551 -22.35 16.80 15.63
C LEU A 551 -23.70 17.12 16.32
N ALA A 552 -23.80 18.19 17.09
CA ALA A 552 -25.04 18.62 17.69
C ALA A 552 -26.06 19.05 16.64
N ALA A 553 -25.63 19.72 15.56
CA ALA A 553 -26.49 20.03 14.43
C ALA A 553 -27.01 18.73 13.78
N GLN A 554 -26.15 17.76 13.50
CA GLN A 554 -26.56 16.47 12.95
C GLN A 554 -27.62 15.77 13.81
N ALA A 555 -27.42 15.78 15.13
CA ALA A 555 -28.38 15.16 16.06
C ALA A 555 -29.75 15.85 16.04
N ARG A 556 -29.80 17.16 15.75
CA ARG A 556 -31.07 17.93 15.62
C ARG A 556 -31.74 17.73 14.26
N PHE A 557 -30.95 17.77 13.17
CA PHE A 557 -31.46 17.66 11.80
C PHE A 557 -31.91 16.25 11.44
N SER A 558 -31.17 15.26 11.94
CA SER A 558 -31.41 13.86 11.66
C SER A 558 -31.19 13.04 12.91
N ARG A 559 -30.04 12.40 12.98
CA ARG A 559 -29.52 11.71 14.17
C ARG A 559 -28.02 11.37 14.01
N LEU A 560 -27.36 11.06 15.11
CA LEU A 560 -26.08 10.37 15.10
C LEU A 560 -26.35 8.86 15.15
N PRO A 561 -25.71 8.06 14.25
CA PRO A 561 -25.91 6.61 14.25
C PRO A 561 -25.26 5.96 15.47
N ALA A 562 -25.84 4.86 15.98
CA ALA A 562 -25.16 3.99 16.92
C ALA A 562 -23.97 3.28 16.22
N ALA A 563 -23.04 2.73 17.02
CA ALA A 563 -21.82 2.13 16.49
C ALA A 563 -22.07 0.96 15.53
N ASP A 564 -23.17 0.24 15.73
CA ASP A 564 -23.63 -0.89 14.92
C ASP A 564 -24.73 -0.52 13.89
N GLU A 565 -25.27 0.71 13.93
CA GLU A 565 -26.29 1.15 12.98
C GLU A 565 -25.70 1.58 11.63
N LEU A 566 -26.51 1.43 10.57
CA LEU A 566 -26.30 2.07 9.29
C LEU A 566 -27.32 3.19 9.11
N LEU A 567 -26.90 4.44 9.23
CA LEU A 567 -27.73 5.60 8.92
C LEU A 567 -27.80 5.80 7.41
N VAL A 568 -29.03 5.82 6.88
CA VAL A 568 -29.33 6.12 5.47
C VAL A 568 -30.25 7.34 5.43
N GLU A 569 -29.83 8.39 4.76
CA GLU A 569 -30.57 9.64 4.62
C GLU A 569 -31.01 9.83 3.17
N THR A 570 -32.29 10.18 2.96
CA THR A 570 -32.82 10.58 1.64
C THR A 570 -33.32 12.02 1.70
N PHE A 571 -33.08 12.78 0.65
CA PHE A 571 -33.54 14.17 0.50
C PHE A 571 -33.48 14.61 -0.97
N GLU A 572 -34.23 15.67 -1.28
CA GLU A 572 -34.12 16.36 -2.56
C GLU A 572 -33.14 17.55 -2.45
N HIS A 573 -32.23 17.69 -3.41
CA HIS A 573 -31.35 18.85 -3.51
C HIS A 573 -31.09 19.19 -4.99
N LYS A 574 -31.30 20.46 -5.36
CA LYS A 574 -31.15 20.96 -6.76
C LYS A 574 -31.87 20.12 -7.82
N GLY A 575 -33.06 19.63 -7.50
CA GLY A 575 -33.91 18.85 -8.41
C GLY A 575 -33.44 17.40 -8.61
N LEU A 576 -32.50 16.90 -7.80
CA LEU A 576 -32.07 15.51 -7.75
C LEU A 576 -32.42 14.89 -6.40
N HIS A 577 -32.82 13.63 -6.44
CA HIS A 577 -33.07 12.84 -5.24
C HIS A 577 -31.80 12.10 -4.85
N HIS A 578 -31.35 12.34 -3.60
CA HIS A 578 -30.12 11.77 -3.05
C HIS A 578 -30.43 10.71 -2.01
N MET A 579 -29.60 9.68 -1.96
CA MET A 579 -29.51 8.74 -0.86
C MET A 579 -28.07 8.70 -0.36
N VAL A 580 -27.87 9.05 0.91
CA VAL A 580 -26.54 9.07 1.54
C VAL A 580 -26.45 7.98 2.61
N LEU A 581 -25.44 7.13 2.49
CA LEU A 581 -25.13 6.07 3.44
C LEU A 581 -23.92 6.48 4.28
N HIS A 582 -24.09 6.57 5.59
CA HIS A 582 -23.00 6.87 6.55
C HIS A 582 -22.43 5.56 7.10
N SER A 583 -21.65 4.86 6.32
CA SER A 583 -21.20 3.49 6.62
C SER A 583 -19.81 3.42 7.22
N PHE A 584 -18.91 4.36 6.93
CA PHE A 584 -17.50 4.41 7.36
C PHE A 584 -16.65 3.22 6.87
N GLU A 585 -17.05 2.51 5.83
CA GLU A 585 -16.34 1.30 5.34
C GLU A 585 -15.18 1.59 4.38
N GLY A 586 -14.86 2.86 4.16
CA GLY A 586 -13.73 3.25 3.33
C GLY A 586 -14.08 3.35 1.84
N TRP A 587 -13.26 4.10 1.12
CA TRP A 587 -13.53 4.51 -0.25
C TRP A 587 -13.72 3.34 -1.22
N ASN A 588 -12.90 2.27 -1.12
CA ASN A 588 -12.98 1.13 -2.05
C ASN A 588 -14.31 0.37 -1.92
N ALA A 589 -14.75 0.09 -0.68
CA ALA A 589 -16.04 -0.55 -0.43
C ALA A 589 -17.19 0.34 -0.92
N HIS A 590 -17.12 1.66 -0.70
CA HIS A 590 -18.10 2.62 -1.17
C HIS A 590 -18.16 2.69 -2.70
N GLN A 591 -17.03 2.66 -3.40
CA GLN A 591 -17.01 2.63 -4.88
C GLN A 591 -17.74 1.39 -5.42
N SER A 592 -17.46 0.24 -4.85
CA SER A 592 -18.11 -1.02 -5.25
C SER A 592 -19.61 -1.00 -4.97
N LEU A 593 -19.99 -0.53 -3.78
CA LEU A 593 -21.39 -0.41 -3.39
C LEU A 593 -22.14 0.61 -4.25
N GLY A 594 -21.52 1.76 -4.54
CA GLY A 594 -22.11 2.81 -5.37
C GLY A 594 -22.44 2.31 -6.78
N MET A 595 -21.55 1.54 -7.39
CA MET A 595 -21.81 0.92 -8.70
C MET A 595 -22.96 -0.08 -8.65
N LEU A 596 -23.00 -0.94 -7.62
CA LEU A 596 -24.07 -1.93 -7.45
C LEU A 596 -25.44 -1.24 -7.21
N ILE A 597 -25.50 -0.25 -6.32
CA ILE A 597 -26.74 0.50 -6.07
C ILE A 597 -27.19 1.23 -7.32
N THR A 598 -26.30 1.88 -8.06
CA THR A 598 -26.64 2.57 -9.32
C THR A 598 -27.25 1.59 -10.33
N GLN A 599 -26.67 0.40 -10.50
CA GLN A 599 -27.22 -0.64 -11.36
C GLN A 599 -28.62 -1.09 -10.90
N ARG A 600 -28.85 -1.25 -9.61
CA ARG A 600 -30.16 -1.61 -9.04
C ARG A 600 -31.17 -0.49 -9.22
N MET A 601 -30.76 0.77 -9.05
CA MET A 601 -31.62 1.93 -9.35
C MET A 601 -32.09 1.93 -10.81
N GLU A 602 -31.20 1.59 -11.77
CA GLU A 602 -31.60 1.42 -13.18
C GLU A 602 -32.65 0.32 -13.34
N GLN A 603 -32.43 -0.84 -12.72
CA GLN A 603 -33.37 -1.98 -12.79
C GLN A 603 -34.73 -1.65 -12.17
N CYS A 604 -34.74 -0.84 -11.10
CA CYS A 604 -35.96 -0.36 -10.44
C CYS A 604 -36.58 0.85 -11.15
N GLY A 605 -35.99 1.36 -12.22
CA GLY A 605 -36.49 2.51 -12.98
C GLY A 605 -36.39 3.84 -12.22
N LEU A 606 -35.40 3.98 -11.33
CA LEU A 606 -35.17 5.20 -10.52
C LEU A 606 -34.30 6.25 -11.25
N ASP A 607 -33.91 5.99 -12.49
CA ASP A 607 -33.15 6.90 -13.36
C ASP A 607 -31.92 7.51 -12.65
N PRO A 608 -30.91 6.67 -12.26
CA PRO A 608 -29.72 7.14 -11.58
C PRO A 608 -28.89 8.07 -12.48
N VAL A 609 -28.35 9.13 -11.89
CA VAL A 609 -27.42 10.06 -12.53
C VAL A 609 -25.98 9.68 -12.21
N GLY A 610 -25.72 9.24 -10.97
CA GLY A 610 -24.39 8.82 -10.56
C GLY A 610 -24.26 8.60 -9.05
N PHE A 611 -23.01 8.47 -8.62
CA PHE A 611 -22.68 8.40 -7.19
C PHE A 611 -21.32 9.04 -6.92
N VAL A 612 -21.11 9.49 -5.68
CA VAL A 612 -19.82 9.95 -5.16
C VAL A 612 -19.59 9.36 -3.78
N SER A 613 -18.31 9.21 -3.41
CA SER A 613 -17.97 8.66 -2.10
C SER A 613 -16.67 9.24 -1.53
N ASN A 614 -16.56 9.18 -0.23
CA ASN A 614 -15.31 9.34 0.53
C ASN A 614 -15.08 8.09 1.41
N ASP A 615 -14.18 8.16 2.39
CA ASP A 615 -13.94 7.02 3.30
C ASP A 615 -15.08 6.79 4.30
N TYR A 616 -15.95 7.78 4.51
CA TYR A 616 -16.93 7.80 5.59
C TYR A 616 -18.37 7.61 5.10
N SER A 617 -18.67 8.08 3.88
CA SER A 617 -20.02 8.04 3.31
C SER A 617 -20.03 7.83 1.79
N LEU A 618 -21.17 7.32 1.31
CA LEU A 618 -21.51 7.13 -0.09
C LEU A 618 -22.79 7.88 -0.38
N ALA A 619 -22.82 8.74 -1.40
CA ALA A 619 -24.02 9.38 -1.92
C ALA A 619 -24.32 8.85 -3.33
N VAL A 620 -25.51 8.33 -3.54
CA VAL A 620 -26.08 8.02 -4.86
C VAL A 620 -27.21 9.00 -5.16
N TYR A 621 -27.38 9.37 -6.43
CA TYR A 621 -28.40 10.36 -6.80
C TYR A 621 -29.02 10.06 -8.15
N GLY A 622 -30.28 10.40 -8.29
CA GLY A 622 -31.10 10.13 -9.47
C GLY A 622 -32.23 11.14 -9.67
N LEU A 623 -32.99 10.94 -10.75
CA LEU A 623 -34.09 11.84 -11.14
C LEU A 623 -35.42 11.52 -10.42
N LYS A 624 -35.50 10.36 -9.76
CA LYS A 624 -36.73 9.93 -9.07
C LYS A 624 -36.48 9.65 -7.59
N PRO A 625 -37.48 9.82 -6.74
CA PRO A 625 -37.38 9.60 -5.31
C PRO A 625 -37.08 8.13 -4.97
N ILE A 626 -36.22 7.92 -3.97
CA ILE A 626 -35.83 6.60 -3.46
C ILE A 626 -36.69 6.32 -2.23
N ALA A 627 -37.86 5.70 -2.43
CA ALA A 627 -38.82 5.45 -1.37
C ALA A 627 -38.41 4.27 -0.45
N ASP A 628 -37.72 3.27 -0.98
CA ASP A 628 -37.27 2.08 -0.24
C ASP A 628 -35.76 1.85 -0.40
N PRO A 629 -34.92 2.48 0.42
CA PRO A 629 -33.49 2.21 0.44
C PRO A 629 -33.13 0.74 0.78
N GLY A 630 -33.97 0.06 1.57
CA GLY A 630 -33.74 -1.33 1.99
C GLY A 630 -33.73 -2.29 0.82
N ALA A 631 -34.64 -2.10 -0.13
CA ALA A 631 -34.68 -2.91 -1.35
C ALA A 631 -33.39 -2.78 -2.21
N LEU A 632 -32.73 -1.62 -2.15
CA LEU A 632 -31.45 -1.40 -2.86
C LEU A 632 -30.24 -2.03 -2.15
N LEU A 633 -30.36 -2.40 -0.87
CA LEU A 633 -29.30 -2.92 -0.03
C LEU A 633 -29.48 -4.39 0.35
N ASP A 634 -30.36 -5.13 -0.33
CA ASP A 634 -30.62 -6.55 -0.04
C ASP A 634 -29.36 -7.41 -0.26
N PRO A 635 -28.80 -8.07 0.80
CA PRO A 635 -27.56 -8.83 0.72
C PRO A 635 -27.66 -10.05 -0.21
N GLU A 636 -28.81 -10.73 -0.23
CA GLU A 636 -28.98 -12.00 -0.99
C GLU A 636 -28.85 -11.77 -2.50
N VAL A 637 -29.39 -10.65 -2.98
CA VAL A 637 -29.30 -10.26 -4.40
C VAL A 637 -27.94 -9.67 -4.73
N MET A 638 -27.36 -8.90 -3.78
CA MET A 638 -26.10 -8.18 -4.03
C MET A 638 -24.88 -9.10 -4.17
N ASP A 639 -24.83 -10.25 -3.49
CA ASP A 639 -23.67 -11.18 -3.63
C ASP A 639 -23.59 -11.75 -5.05
N GLU A 640 -24.72 -12.15 -5.62
CA GLU A 640 -24.78 -12.66 -7.00
C GLU A 640 -24.53 -11.55 -8.03
N GLU A 641 -25.07 -10.36 -7.79
CA GLU A 641 -24.86 -9.20 -8.65
C GLU A 641 -23.41 -8.71 -8.60
N LEU A 642 -22.79 -8.70 -7.43
CA LEU A 642 -21.39 -8.35 -7.24
C LEU A 642 -20.48 -9.29 -8.04
N ARG A 643 -20.73 -10.60 -7.97
CA ARG A 643 -19.98 -11.59 -8.76
C ARG A 643 -20.14 -11.35 -10.25
N ARG A 644 -21.36 -11.22 -10.73
CA ARG A 644 -21.66 -10.95 -12.14
C ARG A 644 -21.08 -9.63 -12.63
N TRP A 645 -21.13 -8.60 -11.79
CA TRP A 645 -20.56 -7.30 -12.10
C TRP A 645 -19.02 -7.37 -12.13
N LEU A 646 -18.40 -7.99 -11.13
CA LEU A 646 -16.94 -8.11 -11.06
C LEU A 646 -16.38 -8.87 -12.26
N ASP A 647 -17.05 -9.95 -12.69
CA ASP A 647 -16.66 -10.74 -13.86
C ASP A 647 -16.68 -9.94 -15.17
N ARG A 648 -17.51 -8.91 -15.27
CA ARG A 648 -17.62 -8.02 -16.42
C ARG A 648 -16.83 -6.71 -16.27
N SER A 649 -16.31 -6.45 -15.07
CA SER A 649 -15.70 -5.18 -14.74
C SER A 649 -14.28 -5.03 -15.30
N TYR A 650 -13.92 -3.80 -15.60
CA TYR A 650 -12.52 -3.43 -15.90
C TYR A 650 -11.56 -3.74 -14.74
N LEU A 651 -12.06 -3.76 -13.50
CA LEU A 651 -11.25 -4.04 -12.31
C LEU A 651 -10.67 -5.45 -12.33
N LEU A 652 -11.46 -6.43 -12.74
CA LEU A 652 -10.98 -7.82 -12.86
C LEU A 652 -9.95 -7.95 -13.99
N LYS A 653 -10.15 -7.29 -15.13
CA LYS A 653 -9.14 -7.23 -16.21
C LYS A 653 -7.84 -6.58 -15.72
N ARG A 654 -7.92 -5.53 -14.91
CA ARG A 654 -6.75 -4.88 -14.30
C ARG A 654 -6.02 -5.83 -13.35
N ALA A 655 -6.72 -6.50 -12.44
CA ALA A 655 -6.14 -7.50 -11.55
C ALA A 655 -5.51 -8.66 -12.34
N PHE A 656 -6.19 -9.13 -13.40
CA PHE A 656 -5.68 -10.20 -14.27
C PHE A 656 -4.35 -9.83 -14.95
N ARG A 657 -4.13 -8.58 -15.32
CA ARG A 657 -2.85 -8.13 -15.92
C ARG A 657 -1.68 -8.36 -14.95
N GLU A 658 -1.84 -8.02 -13.68
CA GLU A 658 -0.82 -8.26 -12.66
C GLU A 658 -0.56 -9.76 -12.48
N VAL A 659 -1.63 -10.52 -12.28
CA VAL A 659 -1.60 -11.96 -12.07
C VAL A 659 -1.00 -12.71 -13.28
N ALA A 660 -1.34 -12.31 -14.51
CA ALA A 660 -0.81 -12.92 -15.74
C ALA A 660 0.70 -12.68 -15.91
N VAL A 661 1.19 -11.54 -15.46
CA VAL A 661 2.63 -11.24 -15.47
C VAL A 661 3.35 -12.02 -14.37
N ILE A 662 2.85 -12.03 -13.14
CA ILE A 662 3.45 -12.75 -12.01
C ILE A 662 3.47 -14.26 -12.29
N GLY A 663 2.36 -14.84 -12.75
CA GLY A 663 2.26 -16.26 -13.12
C GLY A 663 3.01 -16.64 -14.39
N GLY A 664 3.66 -15.66 -15.06
CA GLY A 664 4.49 -15.91 -16.24
C GLY A 664 3.71 -16.22 -17.52
N LEU A 665 2.39 -15.90 -17.57
CA LEU A 665 1.59 -16.07 -18.78
C LEU A 665 1.90 -15.00 -19.83
N VAL A 666 2.23 -13.80 -19.39
CA VAL A 666 2.63 -12.67 -20.25
C VAL A 666 4.00 -12.17 -19.85
N GLU A 667 4.91 -12.16 -20.80
CA GLU A 667 6.28 -11.70 -20.61
C GLU A 667 6.37 -10.20 -20.87
N ARG A 668 7.07 -9.47 -20.00
CA ARG A 668 7.38 -8.04 -20.14
C ARG A 668 8.69 -7.80 -20.88
N GLN A 669 9.64 -8.71 -20.72
CA GLN A 669 11.00 -8.58 -21.27
C GLN A 669 11.34 -9.78 -22.17
N HIS A 670 11.95 -9.46 -23.30
CA HIS A 670 12.59 -10.42 -24.20
C HIS A 670 14.07 -10.04 -24.38
N PRO A 671 14.94 -10.94 -24.84
CA PRO A 671 16.32 -10.57 -25.14
C PRO A 671 16.38 -9.36 -26.09
N GLY A 672 16.98 -8.26 -25.60
CA GLY A 672 17.11 -7.02 -26.37
C GLY A 672 15.84 -6.18 -26.57
N LYS A 673 14.70 -6.55 -25.97
CA LYS A 673 13.43 -5.84 -26.15
C LYS A 673 12.55 -5.84 -24.89
N ARG A 674 12.11 -4.65 -24.44
CA ARG A 674 11.07 -4.51 -23.40
C ARG A 674 9.75 -4.14 -24.06
N LYS A 675 8.66 -4.86 -23.74
CA LYS A 675 7.32 -4.52 -24.20
C LYS A 675 6.84 -3.22 -23.54
N THR A 676 6.16 -2.38 -24.31
CA THR A 676 5.47 -1.21 -23.76
C THR A 676 4.27 -1.63 -22.91
N GLY A 677 3.79 -0.75 -22.03
CA GLY A 677 2.58 -0.97 -21.24
C GLY A 677 1.37 -1.31 -22.12
N LYS A 678 1.17 -0.60 -23.24
CA LYS A 678 0.14 -0.89 -24.25
C LYS A 678 0.22 -2.31 -24.80
N GLN A 679 1.42 -2.81 -25.13
CA GLN A 679 1.61 -4.17 -25.67
C GLN A 679 1.30 -5.24 -24.63
N VAL A 680 1.67 -5.01 -23.37
CA VAL A 680 1.34 -5.91 -22.25
C VAL A 680 -0.17 -5.91 -22.04
N THR A 681 -0.82 -4.75 -21.97
CA THR A 681 -2.27 -4.60 -21.80
C THR A 681 -3.03 -5.31 -22.90
N PHE A 682 -2.72 -5.06 -24.17
CA PHE A 682 -3.39 -5.71 -25.30
C PHE A 682 -3.27 -7.24 -25.25
N SER A 683 -2.06 -7.74 -24.95
CA SER A 683 -1.83 -9.18 -24.85
C SER A 683 -2.59 -9.81 -23.69
N THR A 684 -2.65 -9.14 -22.54
CA THR A 684 -3.38 -9.65 -21.36
C THR A 684 -4.89 -9.61 -21.54
N ASP A 685 -5.42 -8.55 -22.14
CA ASP A 685 -6.86 -8.41 -22.37
C ASP A 685 -7.39 -9.47 -23.36
N LEU A 686 -6.63 -9.73 -24.44
CA LEU A 686 -6.98 -10.81 -25.38
C LEU A 686 -6.98 -12.19 -24.70
N ILE A 687 -5.96 -12.49 -23.90
CA ILE A 687 -5.88 -13.76 -23.17
C ILE A 687 -7.01 -13.86 -22.14
N TYR A 688 -7.30 -12.77 -21.41
CA TYR A 688 -8.41 -12.71 -20.47
C TYR A 688 -9.74 -13.10 -21.14
N ASP A 689 -10.07 -12.48 -22.27
CA ASP A 689 -11.33 -12.74 -22.99
C ASP A 689 -11.41 -14.19 -23.52
N VAL A 690 -10.29 -14.78 -23.93
CA VAL A 690 -10.20 -16.20 -24.33
C VAL A 690 -10.43 -17.12 -23.13
N LEU A 691 -9.79 -16.87 -22.00
CA LEU A 691 -9.93 -17.69 -20.80
C LEU A 691 -11.34 -17.59 -20.20
N GLN A 692 -11.92 -16.40 -20.14
CA GLN A 692 -13.29 -16.20 -19.67
C GLN A 692 -14.31 -17.02 -20.51
N ARG A 693 -14.08 -17.10 -21.81
CA ARG A 693 -15.00 -17.82 -22.72
C ARG A 693 -14.80 -19.32 -22.68
N HIS A 694 -13.57 -19.81 -22.62
CA HIS A 694 -13.24 -21.21 -22.87
C HIS A 694 -12.75 -21.97 -21.61
N GLU A 695 -12.33 -21.26 -20.57
CA GLU A 695 -11.86 -21.85 -19.31
C GLU A 695 -12.15 -20.90 -18.12
N PRO A 696 -13.44 -20.63 -17.79
CA PRO A 696 -13.82 -19.65 -16.77
C PRO A 696 -13.25 -19.98 -15.38
N ASP A 697 -12.94 -21.24 -15.09
CA ASP A 697 -12.31 -21.71 -13.87
C ASP A 697 -10.77 -21.69 -13.90
N HIS A 698 -10.16 -21.00 -14.87
CA HIS A 698 -8.71 -20.94 -15.03
C HIS A 698 -8.02 -20.42 -13.76
N VAL A 699 -6.84 -21.00 -13.41
CA VAL A 699 -6.05 -20.69 -12.22
C VAL A 699 -5.83 -19.18 -12.04
N LEU A 700 -5.44 -18.50 -13.12
CA LEU A 700 -5.15 -17.06 -13.06
C LEU A 700 -6.42 -16.18 -13.01
N LEU A 701 -7.56 -16.63 -13.53
CA LEU A 701 -8.82 -15.92 -13.35
C LEU A 701 -9.26 -15.96 -11.89
N ARG A 702 -9.11 -17.12 -11.23
CA ARG A 702 -9.37 -17.25 -9.80
C ARG A 702 -8.41 -16.40 -8.95
N ALA A 703 -7.11 -16.38 -9.29
CA ALA A 703 -6.14 -15.53 -8.61
C ALA A 703 -6.46 -14.03 -8.81
N ALA A 704 -6.86 -13.63 -10.02
CA ALA A 704 -7.28 -12.26 -10.31
C ALA A 704 -8.54 -11.86 -9.53
N TRP A 705 -9.51 -12.79 -9.43
CA TRP A 705 -10.71 -12.58 -8.63
C TRP A 705 -10.38 -12.42 -7.14
N ALA A 706 -9.50 -13.25 -6.58
CA ALA A 706 -9.04 -13.14 -5.20
C ALA A 706 -8.34 -11.79 -4.93
N ASP A 707 -7.50 -11.32 -5.85
CA ASP A 707 -6.85 -10.02 -5.74
C ASP A 707 -7.84 -8.85 -5.83
N ALA A 708 -8.77 -8.90 -6.81
CA ALA A 708 -9.77 -7.86 -7.00
C ALA A 708 -10.71 -7.79 -5.79
N SER A 709 -11.18 -8.92 -5.29
CA SER A 709 -12.09 -9.00 -4.15
C SER A 709 -11.48 -8.47 -2.85
N THR A 710 -10.16 -8.62 -2.66
CA THR A 710 -9.47 -8.18 -1.45
C THR A 710 -9.01 -6.73 -1.54
N LYS A 711 -8.37 -6.33 -2.65
CA LYS A 711 -7.68 -5.04 -2.76
C LYS A 711 -8.52 -3.93 -3.39
N LEU A 712 -9.43 -4.27 -4.31
CA LEU A 712 -10.17 -3.28 -5.09
C LEU A 712 -11.61 -3.14 -4.64
N VAL A 713 -12.25 -4.23 -4.26
CA VAL A 713 -13.68 -4.28 -3.92
C VAL A 713 -13.89 -4.36 -2.41
N GLU A 714 -12.92 -4.88 -1.66
CA GLU A 714 -13.00 -5.12 -0.21
C GLU A 714 -14.28 -5.87 0.20
N VAL A 715 -14.53 -7.02 -0.46
CA VAL A 715 -15.75 -7.82 -0.31
C VAL A 715 -16.10 -8.12 1.15
N GLY A 716 -15.11 -8.36 2.01
CA GLY A 716 -15.34 -8.60 3.43
C GLY A 716 -15.94 -7.39 4.16
N ARG A 717 -15.54 -6.15 3.79
CA ARG A 717 -16.13 -4.92 4.34
C ARG A 717 -17.52 -4.68 3.80
N LEU A 718 -17.72 -4.93 2.51
CA LEU A 718 -19.01 -4.83 1.87
C LEU A 718 -20.02 -5.80 2.49
N ALA A 719 -19.62 -7.05 2.76
CA ALA A 719 -20.47 -8.04 3.43
C ALA A 719 -20.90 -7.56 4.83
N ARG A 720 -19.96 -7.06 5.66
CA ARG A 720 -20.31 -6.50 6.98
C ARG A 720 -21.25 -5.29 6.88
N LEU A 721 -21.07 -4.44 5.88
CA LEU A 721 -21.97 -3.30 5.65
C LEU A 721 -23.38 -3.79 5.33
N LEU A 722 -23.52 -4.78 4.45
CA LEU A 722 -24.83 -5.34 4.07
C LEU A 722 -25.51 -6.09 5.23
N GLU A 723 -24.73 -6.78 6.06
CA GLU A 723 -25.24 -7.37 7.31
C GLU A 723 -25.79 -6.30 8.25
N ARG A 724 -25.09 -5.17 8.43
CA ARG A 724 -25.59 -4.04 9.21
C ARG A 724 -26.83 -3.42 8.55
N ALA A 725 -26.84 -3.26 7.23
CA ALA A 725 -28.00 -2.77 6.51
C ALA A 725 -29.25 -3.61 6.79
N ARG A 726 -29.10 -4.94 6.80
CA ARG A 726 -30.19 -5.87 7.09
C ARG A 726 -30.63 -5.82 8.57
N ALA A 727 -29.68 -5.71 9.50
CA ALA A 727 -29.95 -5.85 10.93
C ALA A 727 -30.38 -4.53 11.61
N THR A 728 -29.72 -3.42 11.25
CA THR A 728 -29.74 -2.19 12.04
C THR A 728 -29.78 -0.92 11.17
N MET A 729 -30.32 -1.01 9.94
CA MET A 729 -30.50 0.19 9.09
C MET A 729 -31.54 1.13 9.68
N VAL A 730 -31.20 2.41 9.75
CA VAL A 730 -32.10 3.50 10.13
C VAL A 730 -32.22 4.44 8.95
N HIS A 731 -33.39 4.48 8.34
CA HIS A 731 -33.72 5.41 7.26
C HIS A 731 -34.32 6.70 7.82
N ARG A 732 -33.85 7.83 7.29
CA ARG A 732 -34.40 9.18 7.54
C ARG A 732 -34.65 9.86 6.20
N ASP A 733 -35.91 10.21 5.98
CA ASP A 733 -36.32 11.09 4.88
C ASP A 733 -36.32 12.51 5.40
N LEU A 734 -35.47 13.36 4.82
CA LEU A 734 -35.15 14.69 5.32
C LEU A 734 -35.66 15.76 4.33
N PRO A 735 -36.16 16.92 4.83
CA PRO A 735 -36.53 18.04 3.95
C PRO A 735 -35.31 18.69 3.27
N HIS A 736 -34.12 18.58 3.87
CA HIS A 736 -32.89 19.23 3.41
C HIS A 736 -31.65 18.36 3.69
N VAL A 737 -30.50 18.80 3.17
CA VAL A 737 -29.21 18.17 3.39
C VAL A 737 -28.83 18.16 4.87
N SER A 738 -28.38 17.01 5.40
CA SER A 738 -27.87 16.89 6.78
C SER A 738 -26.41 17.33 6.90
N PRO A 739 -25.97 17.76 8.09
CA PRO A 739 -24.57 18.13 8.33
C PRO A 739 -23.53 17.04 8.02
N LEU A 740 -23.84 15.75 8.25
CA LEU A 740 -22.95 14.64 7.89
C LEU A 740 -22.90 14.37 6.39
N SER A 741 -23.95 14.74 5.64
CA SER A 741 -24.03 14.56 4.18
C SER A 741 -23.26 15.63 3.40
N VAL A 742 -23.05 16.82 3.95
CA VAL A 742 -22.35 17.93 3.27
C VAL A 742 -20.98 17.52 2.72
N PRO A 743 -20.07 16.87 3.47
CA PRO A 743 -18.73 16.56 2.98
C PRO A 743 -18.69 15.66 1.74
N VAL A 744 -19.67 14.78 1.55
CA VAL A 744 -19.73 13.92 0.35
C VAL A 744 -20.41 14.64 -0.82
N LEU A 745 -21.37 15.51 -0.56
CA LEU A 745 -22.06 16.29 -1.62
C LEU A 745 -21.15 17.33 -2.27
N VAL A 746 -20.25 17.94 -1.51
CA VAL A 746 -19.26 18.89 -2.05
C VAL A 746 -18.40 18.24 -3.15
N ILE A 747 -18.20 16.92 -3.12
CA ILE A 747 -17.47 16.20 -4.16
C ILE A 747 -18.22 16.27 -5.51
N ILE A 748 -19.56 16.21 -5.49
CA ILE A 748 -20.39 16.35 -6.72
C ILE A 748 -20.15 17.71 -7.37
N GLY A 749 -20.09 18.78 -6.57
CA GLY A 749 -19.83 20.14 -7.07
C GLY A 749 -18.46 20.28 -7.73
N ARG A 750 -17.43 19.57 -7.24
CA ARG A 750 -16.09 19.57 -7.82
C ARG A 750 -16.00 18.84 -9.16
N GLU A 751 -16.75 17.79 -9.36
CA GLU A 751 -16.76 17.04 -10.63
C GLU A 751 -17.48 17.83 -11.75
N SER A 752 -18.44 18.67 -11.39
CA SER A 752 -19.27 19.41 -12.36
C SER A 752 -18.69 20.77 -12.78
N VAL A 753 -17.77 21.39 -12.01
CA VAL A 753 -17.22 22.73 -12.29
C VAL A 753 -15.72 22.78 -11.93
N SER A 754 -14.88 23.13 -12.88
CA SER A 754 -13.44 23.37 -12.68
C SER A 754 -13.19 24.74 -12.03
N GLY A 755 -13.33 24.88 -10.71
CA GLY A 755 -12.97 26.11 -10.00
C GLY A 755 -13.34 26.11 -8.52
N GLY A 756 -12.44 26.61 -7.66
CA GLY A 756 -12.63 26.67 -6.20
C GLY A 756 -13.83 27.49 -5.75
N ALA A 757 -14.27 28.48 -6.53
CA ALA A 757 -15.41 29.32 -6.21
C ALA A 757 -16.75 28.56 -6.10
N ALA A 758 -16.96 27.53 -6.92
CA ALA A 758 -18.18 26.73 -6.87
C ALA A 758 -18.28 25.83 -5.61
N GLU A 759 -17.15 25.42 -5.05
CA GLU A 759 -17.08 24.67 -3.80
C GLU A 759 -17.43 25.57 -2.60
N GLU A 760 -16.84 26.78 -2.58
CA GLU A 760 -17.11 27.77 -1.52
C GLU A 760 -18.58 28.22 -1.54
N GLU A 761 -19.15 28.40 -2.72
CA GLU A 761 -20.57 28.75 -2.89
C GLU A 761 -21.49 27.63 -2.41
N LEU A 762 -21.18 26.36 -2.74
CA LEU A 762 -21.95 25.21 -2.27
C LEU A 762 -21.85 25.03 -0.75
N ILE A 763 -20.66 25.20 -0.18
CA ILE A 763 -20.47 25.13 1.27
C ILE A 763 -21.24 26.25 1.95
N ALA A 764 -21.17 27.49 1.45
CA ALA A 764 -21.89 28.63 2.00
C ALA A 764 -23.43 28.44 1.92
N GLU A 765 -23.94 27.92 0.80
CA GLU A 765 -25.36 27.58 0.65
C GLU A 765 -25.79 26.52 1.68
N LEU A 766 -25.02 25.45 1.84
CA LEU A 766 -25.32 24.39 2.80
C LEU A 766 -25.15 24.83 4.25
N GLU A 767 -24.19 25.70 4.56
CA GLU A 767 -24.02 26.31 5.88
C GLU A 767 -25.19 27.26 6.20
N ALA A 768 -25.70 28.01 5.21
CA ALA A 768 -26.84 28.87 5.38
C ALA A 768 -28.12 28.08 5.69
N ILE A 769 -28.40 27.00 4.95
CA ILE A 769 -29.53 26.10 5.21
C ILE A 769 -29.45 25.52 6.63
N ILE A 770 -28.27 25.07 7.05
CA ILE A 770 -28.05 24.52 8.39
C ILE A 770 -28.18 25.61 9.45
N ALA A 771 -27.74 26.84 9.19
CA ALA A 771 -27.86 27.96 10.11
C ALA A 771 -29.31 28.46 10.28
N GLU A 772 -30.07 28.56 9.20
CA GLU A 772 -31.50 28.97 9.22
C GLU A 772 -32.35 28.03 10.07
N GLU A 773 -32.14 26.73 9.98
CA GLU A 773 -32.87 25.75 10.78
C GLU A 773 -32.29 25.56 12.20
N SER A 774 -31.10 26.07 12.50
CA SER A 774 -30.42 25.84 13.79
C SER A 774 -30.63 26.96 14.81
N ASP A 775 -31.21 28.11 14.44
CA ASP A 775 -31.22 29.34 15.25
C ASP A 775 -29.81 29.81 15.71
N VAL A 776 -28.77 29.37 15.01
CA VAL A 776 -27.39 29.79 15.28
C VAL A 776 -27.04 30.92 14.32
N PRO A 777 -26.61 32.09 14.81
CA PRO A 777 -26.26 33.20 13.93
C PRO A 777 -25.16 32.81 12.96
N ALA A 778 -25.35 33.04 11.67
CA ALA A 778 -24.37 32.80 10.61
C ALA A 778 -23.05 33.51 10.97
N ALA A 779 -21.97 32.75 11.05
CA ALA A 779 -20.65 33.32 11.27
C ALA A 779 -20.23 34.08 10.03
N GLY A 780 -20.00 35.40 10.21
CA GLY A 780 -19.59 36.29 9.13
C GLY A 780 -18.44 35.72 8.32
N SER A 781 -18.56 35.77 7.00
CA SER A 781 -17.53 35.40 6.04
C SER A 781 -16.21 36.12 6.34
N VAL A 782 -15.18 35.38 6.69
CA VAL A 782 -13.82 35.88 6.69
C VAL A 782 -13.35 35.85 5.25
N PRO A 783 -12.88 36.97 4.67
CA PRO A 783 -12.33 36.97 3.30
C PRO A 783 -11.05 36.11 3.25
N VAL A 784 -10.90 35.39 2.17
CA VAL A 784 -9.78 34.49 1.82
C VAL A 784 -8.47 35.26 1.66
#